data_209f137f4d1395ffbfe73ca0b07e3f18
#
_entry.id   209f137f4d1395ffbfe73ca0b07e3f18
#
_cell.length_a   1.000
_cell.length_b   1.000
_cell.length_c   1.000
_cell.angle_alpha   90.00
_cell.angle_beta   90.00
_cell.angle_gamma   90.00
#
_symmetry.space_group_name_H-M   'P 1'
#
loop_
_entity.id
_entity.type
_entity.pdbx_description
1 polymer ?
#
loop_
_entity_poly.entity_id
_entity_poly.type
_entity_poly.pdbx_seq_one_letter_code
_entity_poly.pdbx_strand_id
1 'polypeptide(L)'
;MSDSSVREKNDNFRGYRKRGRQELRKIKRSSARTEGGSTETLEDVAEDIDHRSDEDEVSDVDSGDDFDIEDEEGKKEKVYDALLTILKSEHPEPKRRRREADESNKAPAEVGEDEHENTEHGPVDDQLEIENGLLGNHEDDNDDDSSEDEKDIDSEDEQDPFESHFNQVPEKFVDELSNAFKTKSVKYKSVKGSLSDSESYIYAKPVVIGEEALVESPYRSSSIYSYFLKQRLKVQNGLLDKKTDPLTALQKKLVDPMFQYKDILYEYDSYEKDEDEYRDLYALHVLNHIYKTRDRILKNNQRLQDNPDTEHLDQGFTRPKVLIVVPTREVAYRVVDKIISKSGIDQVDKKGKFYDQFRDDSLPPKSKPKSFQHIFRGNTNDFFVVGLKFTRKAIKLYSNFYQSDIIVCSPLGIQMILENTDKKKRQDDFLSSIELMVIDQLHSIEYQNISHIFTIFDHLNKIPDQQHEADFSRIRMWYINEQAKLFRQTMVFTKYISPAANSLINGRCRNMAGRWKNHKIIGSENSSIGQSGLKIRQIFQRFDIIGNSIIEEPDYRFKFFTSVIIPGIVKSTGYEDGILIYIPDYTDFIRIRNYMKEKTTILFGDINEYSSQRQLNANRSLFQQGRLKVMLYTERLHHYRRYEIKGVKSIVFYKPPNNPEFYNEVVRFIGKNAFLGNTDLNISTVRCIYSKLDGLSLERIVGTKRAAVLSHAQKEIYEFK
;
A
#
# COMPACT_ATOMS: atom_id res chain seq x y z
N MET A 1 19.59 -18.60 -62.78
CA MET A 1 19.69 -17.15 -62.43
C MET A 1 18.74 -16.86 -61.30
N SER A 2 19.06 -17.30 -60.06
CA SER A 2 18.28 -16.96 -58.86
C SER A 2 19.02 -17.36 -57.57
N ASP A 3 20.32 -17.02 -57.46
CA ASP A 3 21.05 -17.31 -56.20
C ASP A 3 22.05 -16.25 -55.77
N SER A 4 22.05 -15.07 -56.44
CA SER A 4 22.99 -13.98 -56.09
C SER A 4 22.40 -12.85 -55.20
N SER A 5 21.08 -12.76 -55.07
CA SER A 5 20.45 -11.66 -54.31
C SER A 5 20.25 -11.94 -52.82
N VAL A 6 20.39 -13.18 -52.39
CA VAL A 6 20.21 -13.57 -50.97
C VAL A 6 21.53 -13.49 -50.17
N ARG A 7 22.68 -13.55 -50.87
CA ARG A 7 23.99 -13.40 -50.20
C ARG A 7 24.38 -11.96 -49.84
N GLU A 8 24.00 -10.98 -50.62
CA GLU A 8 24.31 -9.56 -50.32
C GLU A 8 23.54 -9.01 -49.13
N LYS A 9 22.30 -9.48 -48.89
CA LYS A 9 21.53 -9.06 -47.67
C LYS A 9 22.05 -9.62 -46.38
N ASN A 10 22.70 -10.79 -46.40
CA ASN A 10 23.27 -11.39 -45.20
C ASN A 10 24.64 -10.83 -44.78
N ASP A 11 25.41 -10.32 -45.73
CA ASP A 11 26.71 -9.71 -45.45
C ASP A 11 26.58 -8.30 -44.88
N ASN A 12 25.54 -7.52 -45.27
CA ASN A 12 25.24 -6.22 -44.63
C ASN A 12 24.81 -6.35 -43.16
N PHE A 13 24.08 -7.41 -42.78
CA PHE A 13 23.67 -7.65 -41.40
C PHE A 13 24.84 -8.10 -40.49
N ARG A 14 25.86 -8.79 -41.07
CA ARG A 14 27.10 -9.13 -40.34
C ARG A 14 28.03 -7.95 -40.12
N GLY A 15 28.00 -6.95 -41.01
CA GLY A 15 28.77 -5.72 -40.92
C GLY A 15 28.31 -4.84 -39.75
N TYR A 16 27.02 -4.70 -39.54
CA TYR A 16 26.46 -3.91 -38.43
C TYR A 16 26.73 -4.54 -37.04
N ARG A 17 26.65 -5.86 -36.93
CA ARG A 17 27.02 -6.55 -35.66
C ARG A 17 28.52 -6.44 -35.31
N LYS A 18 29.39 -6.33 -36.28
CA LYS A 18 30.84 -6.15 -36.03
C LYS A 18 31.16 -4.72 -35.59
N ARG A 19 30.48 -3.68 -36.09
CA ARG A 19 30.69 -2.29 -35.66
C ARG A 19 30.24 -2.08 -34.21
N GLY A 20 29.04 -2.52 -33.82
CA GLY A 20 28.57 -2.39 -32.45
C GLY A 20 29.45 -3.14 -31.43
N ARG A 21 30.04 -4.30 -31.78
CA ARG A 21 30.99 -5.00 -30.92
C ARG A 21 32.37 -4.32 -30.81
N GLN A 22 32.78 -3.59 -31.81
CA GLN A 22 34.02 -2.81 -31.76
C GLN A 22 33.88 -1.54 -30.91
N GLU A 23 32.74 -0.89 -30.92
CA GLU A 23 32.45 0.25 -30.07
C GLU A 23 32.30 -0.13 -28.61
N LEU A 24 31.60 -1.21 -28.30
CA LEU A 24 31.52 -1.78 -26.94
C LEU A 24 32.89 -2.21 -26.39
N ARG A 25 33.82 -2.67 -27.27
CA ARG A 25 35.20 -2.97 -26.86
C ARG A 25 36.03 -1.71 -26.63
N LYS A 26 35.76 -0.60 -27.35
CA LYS A 26 36.40 0.70 -27.11
C LYS A 26 35.95 1.32 -25.78
N ILE A 27 34.66 1.23 -25.44
CA ILE A 27 34.11 1.69 -24.16
C ILE A 27 34.70 0.88 -22.99
N LYS A 28 34.79 -0.46 -23.11
CA LYS A 28 35.44 -1.29 -22.10
C LYS A 28 36.95 -1.03 -21.96
N ARG A 29 37.66 -0.62 -23.02
CA ARG A 29 39.08 -0.26 -22.96
C ARG A 29 39.33 1.14 -22.37
N SER A 30 38.39 2.07 -22.46
CA SER A 30 38.50 3.38 -21.82
C SER A 30 38.20 3.30 -20.31
N SER A 31 37.26 2.47 -19.88
CA SER A 31 37.00 2.23 -18.45
C SER A 31 38.12 1.43 -17.75
N ALA A 32 38.80 0.52 -18.47
CA ALA A 32 39.92 -0.24 -17.93
C ALA A 32 41.22 0.56 -17.83
N ARG A 33 41.29 1.76 -18.42
CA ARG A 33 42.49 2.65 -18.34
C ARG A 33 42.46 3.62 -17.16
N THR A 34 41.31 3.77 -16.51
CA THR A 34 41.13 4.59 -15.30
C THR A 34 41.24 3.78 -14.00
N GLU A 35 41.34 2.45 -14.08
CA GLU A 35 41.48 1.57 -12.90
C GLU A 35 42.87 0.94 -12.77
N GLY A 36 43.90 1.51 -13.40
CA GLY A 36 45.27 1.06 -13.34
C GLY A 36 46.12 1.86 -12.36
N GLY A 37 45.88 1.68 -11.07
CA GLY A 37 46.69 2.27 -9.99
C GLY A 37 46.61 1.43 -8.73
N SER A 38 47.61 0.53 -8.57
CA SER A 38 48.11 -0.14 -7.35
C SER A 38 47.12 -0.99 -6.55
N THR A 39 47.22 -2.28 -6.79
CA THR A 39 46.95 -3.33 -5.79
C THR A 39 48.14 -3.45 -4.85
N GLU A 40 47.99 -3.10 -3.59
CA GLU A 40 48.75 -3.65 -2.50
C GLU A 40 47.82 -4.27 -1.47
N THR A 41 48.24 -5.47 -1.10
CA THR A 41 47.59 -6.43 -0.20
C THR A 41 47.51 -5.89 1.21
N LEU A 42 46.29 -6.02 1.80
CA LEU A 42 46.07 -5.86 3.23
C LEU A 42 46.36 -7.18 3.93
N GLU A 43 47.46 -7.22 4.65
CA GLU A 43 47.64 -8.00 5.89
C GLU A 43 48.49 -7.20 6.86
N ASP A 44 47.96 -7.13 8.11
CA ASP A 44 48.64 -6.77 9.37
C ASP A 44 49.07 -5.29 9.57
N VAL A 45 48.45 -4.62 10.52
CA VAL A 45 48.99 -4.35 11.87
C VAL A 45 48.05 -3.38 12.60
N ALA A 46 47.62 -3.77 13.77
CA ALA A 46 47.06 -2.91 14.81
C ALA A 46 48.17 -2.12 15.50
N GLU A 47 47.76 -1.05 16.14
CA GLU A 47 48.36 -0.33 17.26
C GLU A 47 48.96 1.05 17.04
N ASP A 48 48.48 1.88 17.92
CA ASP A 48 49.00 3.07 18.64
C ASP A 48 48.70 4.48 18.14
N ILE A 49 47.75 5.09 18.82
CA ILE A 49 47.67 6.27 19.70
C ILE A 49 48.84 7.29 19.58
N ASP A 50 48.58 8.53 19.30
CA ASP A 50 48.60 9.69 20.20
C ASP A 50 48.76 11.03 19.48
N HIS A 51 47.96 11.98 19.98
CA HIS A 51 48.10 13.45 20.09
C HIS A 51 49.13 14.23 19.26
N ARG A 52 48.67 15.27 18.56
CA ARG A 52 48.94 16.67 18.99
C ARG A 52 48.37 17.70 18.01
N SER A 53 47.74 18.69 18.64
CA SER A 53 47.47 20.05 18.22
C SER A 53 48.65 20.74 17.52
N ASP A 54 48.40 21.66 16.61
CA ASP A 54 48.59 23.11 16.79
C ASP A 54 48.29 23.90 15.52
N GLU A 55 47.87 25.08 15.77
CA GLU A 55 47.48 26.23 14.97
C GLU A 55 48.62 26.70 14.01
N ASP A 56 48.30 27.33 12.88
CA ASP A 56 48.56 28.74 12.62
C ASP A 56 48.41 29.16 11.14
N GLU A 57 47.64 30.24 10.96
CA GLU A 57 47.78 31.46 10.16
C GLU A 57 48.08 31.44 8.64
N VAL A 58 47.09 31.95 7.91
CA VAL A 58 47.04 33.11 6.98
C VAL A 58 48.20 33.33 5.99
N SER A 59 47.84 33.34 4.71
CA SER A 59 48.18 34.52 3.84
C SER A 59 47.42 34.46 2.52
N ASP A 60 46.79 35.57 2.18
CA ASP A 60 46.22 35.96 0.89
C ASP A 60 47.25 35.90 -0.25
N VAL A 61 46.85 35.38 -1.43
CA VAL A 61 47.21 35.98 -2.72
C VAL A 61 46.09 35.71 -3.73
N ASP A 62 45.56 36.82 -4.20
CA ASP A 62 44.70 37.05 -5.34
C ASP A 62 45.34 36.58 -6.64
N SER A 63 44.58 35.82 -7.47
CA SER A 63 44.62 35.99 -8.95
C SER A 63 43.47 35.17 -9.56
N GLY A 64 42.58 35.87 -10.25
CA GLY A 64 41.46 35.36 -10.99
C GLY A 64 41.85 34.43 -12.12
N ASP A 65 41.00 33.49 -12.35
CA ASP A 65 40.69 32.92 -13.66
C ASP A 65 39.26 32.42 -13.64
N ASP A 66 38.43 33.15 -14.37
CA ASP A 66 37.07 32.72 -14.75
C ASP A 66 37.18 31.43 -15.57
N PHE A 67 36.70 30.30 -15.05
CA PHE A 67 36.43 29.13 -15.85
C PHE A 67 34.92 28.85 -15.86
N ASP A 68 34.39 28.97 -17.07
CA ASP A 68 33.00 28.77 -17.47
C ASP A 68 32.38 27.48 -16.90
N ILE A 69 31.43 27.65 -15.98
CA ILE A 69 30.59 26.54 -15.40
C ILE A 69 29.43 26.17 -16.35
N GLU A 70 29.24 26.86 -17.46
CA GLU A 70 28.14 26.63 -18.41
C GLU A 70 28.28 25.38 -19.32
N ASP A 71 29.46 24.77 -19.41
CA ASP A 71 29.72 23.70 -20.39
C ASP A 71 29.45 22.26 -19.90
N GLU A 72 29.26 22.01 -18.60
CA GLU A 72 28.99 20.66 -18.11
C GLU A 72 27.49 20.31 -18.10
N GLU A 73 26.59 21.24 -17.88
CA GLU A 73 25.14 21.00 -17.97
C GLU A 73 24.70 20.77 -19.41
N GLY A 74 25.22 21.55 -20.35
CA GLY A 74 24.95 21.37 -21.78
C GLY A 74 25.48 20.06 -22.37
N LYS A 75 26.49 19.44 -21.75
CA LYS A 75 26.98 18.10 -22.14
C LYS A 75 26.13 16.97 -21.61
N LYS A 76 25.54 17.11 -20.40
CA LYS A 76 24.66 16.13 -19.79
C LYS A 76 23.28 16.08 -20.50
N GLU A 77 22.74 17.22 -20.91
CA GLU A 77 21.52 17.28 -21.73
C GLU A 77 21.70 16.62 -23.09
N LYS A 78 22.81 16.89 -23.77
CA LYS A 78 23.11 16.30 -25.09
C LYS A 78 23.29 14.75 -25.00
N VAL A 79 23.80 14.23 -23.90
CA VAL A 79 23.94 12.78 -23.68
C VAL A 79 22.59 12.15 -23.39
N TYR A 80 21.72 12.83 -22.66
CA TYR A 80 20.37 12.36 -22.36
C TYR A 80 19.47 12.37 -23.61
N ASP A 81 19.53 13.41 -24.42
CA ASP A 81 18.80 13.49 -25.69
C ASP A 81 19.29 12.47 -26.72
N ALA A 82 20.58 12.18 -26.74
CA ALA A 82 21.14 11.10 -27.55
C ALA A 82 20.64 9.73 -27.11
N LEU A 83 20.50 9.50 -25.79
CA LEU A 83 19.97 8.26 -25.22
C LEU A 83 18.46 8.10 -25.54
N LEU A 84 17.69 9.16 -25.42
CA LEU A 84 16.27 9.22 -25.80
C LEU A 84 16.06 8.98 -27.29
N THR A 85 16.95 9.50 -28.14
CA THR A 85 16.88 9.32 -29.58
C THR A 85 17.19 7.88 -29.98
N ILE A 86 18.12 7.21 -29.28
CA ILE A 86 18.45 5.80 -29.47
C ILE A 86 17.28 4.91 -29.02
N LEU A 87 16.66 5.21 -27.87
CA LEU A 87 15.47 4.47 -27.37
C LEU A 87 14.25 4.63 -28.29
N LYS A 88 14.04 5.82 -28.86
CA LYS A 88 12.97 6.07 -29.84
C LYS A 88 13.25 5.41 -31.20
N SER A 89 14.51 5.18 -31.57
CA SER A 89 14.89 4.49 -32.82
C SER A 89 14.79 2.97 -32.73
N GLU A 90 14.80 2.38 -31.53
CA GLU A 90 14.59 0.93 -31.32
C GLU A 90 13.10 0.52 -31.33
N HIS A 91 12.18 1.48 -31.20
CA HIS A 91 10.74 1.30 -31.32
C HIS A 91 10.11 2.32 -32.28
N PRO A 92 10.13 2.10 -33.61
CA PRO A 92 9.50 3.02 -34.55
C PRO A 92 7.98 2.92 -34.44
N GLU A 93 7.33 4.01 -34.06
CA GLU A 93 5.88 4.13 -34.12
C GLU A 93 5.34 3.97 -35.56
N PRO A 94 4.21 3.28 -35.75
CA PRO A 94 3.60 3.14 -37.07
C PRO A 94 2.99 4.49 -37.51
N LYS A 95 3.54 5.06 -38.59
CA LYS A 95 3.02 6.26 -39.22
C LYS A 95 1.56 6.06 -39.65
N ARG A 96 0.62 6.74 -39.02
CA ARG A 96 -0.78 6.87 -39.46
C ARG A 96 -0.84 7.57 -40.82
N ARG A 97 -1.17 6.83 -41.86
CA ARG A 97 -1.62 7.38 -43.15
C ARG A 97 -3.08 7.83 -43.05
N ARG A 98 -3.30 9.13 -43.20
CA ARG A 98 -4.61 9.73 -43.47
C ARG A 98 -5.18 9.14 -44.74
N ARG A 99 -6.33 8.50 -44.67
CA ARG A 99 -7.19 8.22 -45.83
C ARG A 99 -8.57 8.80 -45.59
N GLU A 100 -8.99 9.60 -46.56
CA GLU A 100 -10.30 10.23 -46.67
C GLU A 100 -11.39 9.18 -46.92
N ALA A 101 -12.60 9.59 -46.58
CA ALA A 101 -13.83 8.83 -46.55
C ALA A 101 -14.24 8.30 -47.93
N ASP A 102 -14.85 7.12 -47.96
CA ASP A 102 -16.02 6.85 -48.78
C ASP A 102 -16.88 5.73 -48.17
N GLU A 103 -18.17 6.00 -48.21
CA GLU A 103 -19.27 5.19 -47.68
C GLU A 103 -19.49 3.89 -48.47
N SER A 104 -19.85 2.80 -47.86
CA SER A 104 -21.11 2.08 -48.03
C SER A 104 -21.05 0.56 -47.76
N ASN A 105 -21.95 0.17 -46.86
CA ASN A 105 -22.78 -1.07 -46.87
C ASN A 105 -22.24 -2.47 -46.56
N LYS A 106 -22.82 -2.97 -45.48
CA LYS A 106 -23.34 -4.33 -45.18
C LYS A 106 -22.52 -5.26 -44.28
N ALA A 107 -23.19 -5.55 -43.17
CA ALA A 107 -22.98 -6.62 -42.19
C ALA A 107 -23.25 -8.05 -42.78
N PRO A 108 -23.10 -9.20 -42.04
CA PRO A 108 -22.88 -9.38 -40.62
C PRO A 108 -21.87 -10.48 -40.20
N ALA A 109 -21.51 -10.42 -38.89
CA ALA A 109 -21.24 -11.49 -37.94
C ALA A 109 -19.98 -12.36 -38.10
N GLU A 110 -19.07 -12.17 -37.15
CA GLU A 110 -18.53 -13.24 -36.30
C GLU A 110 -17.84 -12.65 -35.07
N VAL A 111 -18.05 -13.34 -33.93
CA VAL A 111 -17.72 -12.92 -32.56
C VAL A 111 -16.21 -13.00 -32.40
N GLY A 112 -15.54 -11.85 -32.39
CA GLY A 112 -14.17 -11.66 -31.93
C GLY A 112 -14.19 -11.06 -30.52
N GLU A 113 -13.47 -11.69 -29.59
CA GLU A 113 -13.22 -11.14 -28.27
C GLU A 113 -12.41 -9.85 -28.41
N ASP A 114 -13.05 -8.71 -28.24
CA ASP A 114 -12.40 -7.40 -28.24
C ASP A 114 -11.48 -7.26 -27.04
N GLU A 115 -10.19 -7.17 -27.34
CA GLU A 115 -9.16 -6.64 -26.42
C GLU A 115 -9.41 -5.15 -26.27
N HIS A 116 -9.96 -4.72 -25.14
CA HIS A 116 -9.91 -3.33 -24.75
C HIS A 116 -8.45 -2.95 -24.44
N GLU A 117 -7.80 -2.31 -25.38
CA GLU A 117 -6.65 -1.46 -25.09
C GLU A 117 -7.10 -0.35 -24.15
N ASN A 118 -6.63 -0.37 -22.92
CA ASN A 118 -6.66 0.78 -22.04
C ASN A 118 -5.89 1.92 -22.75
N THR A 119 -6.57 3.00 -23.06
CA THR A 119 -5.93 4.28 -23.37
C THR A 119 -5.26 4.76 -22.10
N GLU A 120 -3.99 4.43 -21.92
CA GLU A 120 -3.13 5.01 -20.90
C GLU A 120 -3.03 6.51 -21.17
N HIS A 121 -3.58 7.34 -20.27
CA HIS A 121 -3.05 8.67 -20.05
C HIS A 121 -1.58 8.48 -19.70
N GLY A 122 -0.68 9.03 -20.51
CA GLY A 122 0.73 8.70 -20.41
C GLY A 122 1.33 9.08 -19.06
N PRO A 123 2.34 8.33 -18.58
CA PRO A 123 3.02 8.60 -17.31
C PRO A 123 3.55 10.03 -17.14
N VAL A 124 3.68 10.77 -18.22
CA VAL A 124 4.22 12.15 -18.27
C VAL A 124 3.22 13.15 -17.66
N ASP A 125 1.91 13.03 -17.92
CA ASP A 125 0.91 13.96 -17.38
C ASP A 125 0.73 13.76 -15.87
N ASP A 126 0.80 12.54 -15.38
CA ASP A 126 0.67 12.21 -13.95
C ASP A 126 1.86 12.72 -13.13
N GLN A 127 3.09 12.67 -13.70
CA GLN A 127 4.28 13.23 -13.06
C GLN A 127 4.21 14.76 -12.97
N LEU A 128 3.74 15.43 -14.03
CA LEU A 128 3.55 16.89 -14.04
C LEU A 128 2.55 17.34 -12.97
N GLU A 129 1.51 16.57 -12.68
CA GLU A 129 0.55 16.91 -11.64
C GLU A 129 1.13 16.80 -10.24
N ILE A 130 1.93 15.77 -9.97
CA ILE A 130 2.65 15.63 -8.70
C ILE A 130 3.68 16.76 -8.55
N GLU A 131 4.43 17.09 -9.60
CA GLU A 131 5.39 18.20 -9.60
C GLU A 131 4.71 19.55 -9.37
N ASN A 132 3.56 19.79 -9.99
CA ASN A 132 2.76 21.00 -9.75
C ASN A 132 2.23 21.06 -8.31
N GLY A 133 1.92 19.92 -7.69
CA GLY A 133 1.56 19.84 -6.28
C GLY A 133 2.71 20.18 -5.32
N LEU A 134 3.96 19.91 -5.71
CA LEU A 134 5.15 20.24 -4.93
C LEU A 134 5.65 21.66 -5.17
N LEU A 135 5.69 22.10 -6.45
CA LEU A 135 6.35 23.33 -6.89
C LEU A 135 5.38 24.45 -7.28
N GLY A 136 4.05 24.20 -7.17
CA GLY A 136 3.02 25.15 -7.60
C GLY A 136 3.31 26.58 -7.12
N ASN A 137 3.27 27.52 -8.04
CA ASN A 137 3.44 28.94 -7.75
C ASN A 137 2.49 29.35 -6.62
N HIS A 138 2.99 30.15 -5.68
CA HIS A 138 2.20 30.93 -4.75
C HIS A 138 1.24 31.80 -5.59
N GLU A 139 0.06 31.29 -5.90
CA GLU A 139 -1.04 32.20 -6.14
C GLU A 139 -1.28 32.84 -4.76
N ASP A 140 -1.00 34.11 -4.63
CA ASP A 140 -1.42 34.96 -3.52
C ASP A 140 -2.96 34.93 -3.49
N ASP A 141 -3.48 33.80 -3.05
CA ASP A 141 -4.84 33.73 -2.55
C ASP A 141 -4.82 34.49 -1.23
N ASN A 142 -5.07 35.79 -1.30
CA ASN A 142 -5.57 36.51 -0.16
C ASN A 142 -6.80 35.72 0.30
N ASP A 143 -6.61 34.80 1.21
CA ASP A 143 -7.69 34.26 2.05
C ASP A 143 -8.19 35.49 2.80
N ASP A 144 -9.14 36.18 2.17
CA ASP A 144 -9.87 37.30 2.78
C ASP A 144 -10.75 36.70 3.90
N ASP A 145 -10.06 36.32 4.97
CA ASP A 145 -10.60 35.72 6.17
C ASP A 145 -10.99 36.82 7.16
N SER A 146 -11.28 38.03 6.58
CA SER A 146 -11.72 39.20 7.37
C SER A 146 -13.16 39.01 7.89
N SER A 147 -13.22 38.72 9.17
CA SER A 147 -14.03 39.35 10.22
C SER A 147 -15.56 39.44 10.15
N GLU A 148 -16.34 38.73 9.35
CA GLU A 148 -17.81 38.95 9.39
C GLU A 148 -18.65 37.81 9.98
N ASP A 149 -18.09 36.65 10.36
CA ASP A 149 -18.86 35.54 10.94
C ASP A 149 -18.25 34.98 12.24
N GLU A 150 -18.19 35.81 13.29
CA GLU A 150 -17.84 35.35 14.67
C GLU A 150 -18.84 34.32 15.24
N LYS A 151 -19.94 34.06 14.56
CA LYS A 151 -21.04 33.23 15.09
C LYS A 151 -20.83 31.72 14.93
N ASP A 152 -19.86 31.28 14.13
CA ASP A 152 -19.64 29.86 13.87
C ASP A 152 -18.45 29.24 14.66
N ILE A 153 -17.78 30.03 15.51
CA ILE A 153 -16.69 29.53 16.35
C ILE A 153 -17.29 28.94 17.63
N ASP A 154 -17.40 27.60 17.67
CA ASP A 154 -17.84 26.89 18.87
C ASP A 154 -16.87 27.10 20.03
N SER A 155 -17.39 27.14 21.27
CA SER A 155 -16.58 27.20 22.49
C SER A 155 -15.69 25.96 22.61
N GLU A 156 -14.46 26.13 23.11
CA GLU A 156 -13.58 25.04 23.52
C GLU A 156 -14.22 24.30 24.70
N ASP A 157 -14.44 22.98 24.55
CA ASP A 157 -14.94 22.13 25.62
C ASP A 157 -13.83 21.18 26.08
N GLU A 158 -13.49 21.26 27.38
CA GLU A 158 -12.45 20.41 27.98
C GLU A 158 -12.74 18.91 27.90
N GLN A 159 -14.01 18.53 27.75
CA GLN A 159 -14.43 17.15 27.57
C GLN A 159 -14.28 16.63 26.13
N ASP A 160 -13.95 17.52 25.16
CA ASP A 160 -13.73 17.11 23.79
C ASP A 160 -12.48 16.23 23.66
N PRO A 161 -12.57 15.03 23.10
CA PRO A 161 -11.41 14.18 22.83
C PRO A 161 -10.33 14.85 21.97
N PHE A 162 -10.67 15.80 21.12
CA PHE A 162 -9.72 16.60 20.37
C PHE A 162 -8.83 17.43 21.30
N GLU A 163 -9.44 18.12 22.28
CA GLU A 163 -8.73 18.93 23.25
C GLU A 163 -7.86 18.08 24.17
N SER A 164 -8.44 17.02 24.73
CA SER A 164 -7.73 16.13 25.64
C SER A 164 -6.57 15.38 24.99
N HIS A 165 -6.66 15.09 23.65
CA HIS A 165 -5.61 14.37 22.96
C HIS A 165 -4.47 15.26 22.45
N PHE A 166 -4.76 16.46 21.92
CA PHE A 166 -3.74 17.30 21.27
C PHE A 166 -3.26 18.48 22.11
N ASN A 167 -4.04 18.93 23.10
CA ASN A 167 -3.77 20.21 23.77
C ASN A 167 -3.63 20.12 25.30
N GLN A 168 -4.22 19.12 25.94
CA GLN A 168 -4.25 19.02 27.41
C GLN A 168 -3.36 17.90 27.98
N VAL A 169 -2.49 17.31 27.15
CA VAL A 169 -1.63 16.20 27.61
C VAL A 169 -0.47 16.75 28.43
N PRO A 170 -0.22 16.23 29.66
CA PRO A 170 0.93 16.63 30.44
C PRO A 170 2.26 16.30 29.74
N GLU A 171 3.15 17.27 29.59
CA GLU A 171 4.45 17.13 28.96
C GLU A 171 5.28 16.00 29.57
N LYS A 172 5.29 15.88 30.89
CA LYS A 172 6.00 14.82 31.62
C LYS A 172 5.59 13.43 31.17
N PHE A 173 4.29 13.20 30.96
CA PHE A 173 3.78 11.90 30.46
C PHE A 173 4.26 11.62 29.04
N VAL A 174 4.25 12.64 28.18
CA VAL A 174 4.72 12.51 26.78
C VAL A 174 6.20 12.19 26.73
N ASP A 175 7.02 12.88 27.55
CA ASP A 175 8.46 12.65 27.65
C ASP A 175 8.80 11.24 28.16
N GLU A 176 8.14 10.81 29.23
CA GLU A 176 8.33 9.48 29.79
C GLU A 176 7.95 8.38 28.78
N LEU A 177 6.82 8.56 28.10
CA LEU A 177 6.37 7.63 27.08
C LEU A 177 7.31 7.62 25.86
N SER A 178 7.78 8.79 25.41
CA SER A 178 8.76 8.92 24.34
C SER A 178 10.07 8.18 24.67
N ASN A 179 10.57 8.39 25.88
CA ASN A 179 11.77 7.71 26.39
C ASN A 179 11.57 6.19 26.49
N ALA A 180 10.40 5.75 26.95
CA ALA A 180 10.06 4.33 27.01
C ALA A 180 10.04 3.69 25.59
N PHE A 181 9.56 4.41 24.56
CA PHE A 181 9.66 3.95 23.18
C PHE A 181 11.09 3.92 22.64
N LYS A 182 11.91 4.92 22.95
CA LYS A 182 13.34 4.97 22.56
C LYS A 182 14.13 3.80 23.17
N THR A 183 13.88 3.49 24.44
CA THR A 183 14.53 2.40 25.18
C THR A 183 13.89 1.02 24.98
N LYS A 184 12.82 0.93 24.20
CA LYS A 184 12.03 -0.31 23.96
C LYS A 184 11.47 -0.94 25.25
N SER A 185 11.22 -0.14 26.28
CA SER A 185 10.69 -0.57 27.59
C SER A 185 9.17 -0.41 27.71
N VAL A 186 8.49 0.06 26.68
CA VAL A 186 7.03 0.25 26.66
C VAL A 186 6.30 -1.05 26.94
N LYS A 187 5.41 -1.02 27.91
CA LYS A 187 4.46 -2.08 28.20
C LYS A 187 3.08 -1.69 27.71
N TYR A 188 2.32 -2.68 27.28
CA TYR A 188 0.92 -2.48 26.86
C TYR A 188 0.01 -3.21 27.83
N LYS A 189 -0.96 -2.50 28.39
CA LYS A 189 -2.10 -3.12 29.06
C LYS A 189 -3.22 -3.30 28.03
N SER A 190 -3.83 -4.49 27.97
CA SER A 190 -4.86 -4.79 27.00
C SER A 190 -6.16 -5.21 27.68
N VAL A 191 -7.27 -4.76 27.10
CA VAL A 191 -8.63 -5.17 27.41
C VAL A 191 -9.21 -5.88 26.20
N LYS A 192 -9.90 -7.00 26.46
CA LYS A 192 -10.64 -7.73 25.42
C LYS A 192 -12.13 -7.61 25.75
N GLY A 193 -12.94 -7.41 24.71
CA GLY A 193 -14.39 -7.36 24.84
C GLY A 193 -15.07 -8.02 23.65
N SER A 194 -16.37 -8.27 23.77
CA SER A 194 -17.21 -8.79 22.69
C SER A 194 -17.90 -7.65 21.96
N LEU A 195 -17.96 -7.73 20.63
CA LEU A 195 -18.75 -6.84 19.77
C LEU A 195 -20.04 -7.55 19.31
N SER A 196 -19.96 -8.87 19.12
CA SER A 196 -21.07 -9.77 18.79
C SER A 196 -20.66 -11.21 19.12
N ASP A 197 -21.55 -12.19 18.88
CA ASP A 197 -21.26 -13.60 19.09
C ASP A 197 -20.09 -14.11 18.22
N SER A 198 -19.87 -13.48 17.07
CA SER A 198 -18.82 -13.84 16.11
C SER A 198 -17.68 -12.83 16.02
N GLU A 199 -17.68 -11.77 16.83
CA GLU A 199 -16.68 -10.73 16.76
C GLU A 199 -16.32 -10.21 18.16
N SER A 200 -15.03 -10.09 18.41
CA SER A 200 -14.45 -9.50 19.62
C SER A 200 -13.52 -8.36 19.26
N TYR A 201 -13.10 -7.60 20.25
CA TYR A 201 -12.05 -6.59 20.06
C TYR A 201 -10.94 -6.75 21.10
N ILE A 202 -9.78 -6.23 20.74
CA ILE A 202 -8.63 -6.07 21.64
C ILE A 202 -8.24 -4.59 21.60
N TYR A 203 -8.29 -3.95 22.76
CA TYR A 203 -7.78 -2.60 22.96
C TYR A 203 -6.53 -2.67 23.81
N ALA A 204 -5.42 -2.08 23.36
CA ALA A 204 -4.14 -2.08 24.05
C ALA A 204 -3.62 -0.64 24.16
N LYS A 205 -3.42 -0.17 25.39
CA LYS A 205 -2.89 1.17 25.69
C LYS A 205 -1.45 1.06 26.19
N PRO A 206 -0.51 1.90 25.69
CA PRO A 206 0.83 1.95 26.22
C PRO A 206 0.79 2.55 27.63
N VAL A 207 1.59 2.00 28.54
CA VAL A 207 1.70 2.46 29.94
C VAL A 207 3.16 2.67 30.31
N VAL A 208 3.41 3.73 31.06
CA VAL A 208 4.71 3.99 31.66
C VAL A 208 4.87 3.14 32.92
N ILE A 209 6.09 2.67 33.19
CA ILE A 209 6.38 1.83 34.35
C ILE A 209 6.20 2.64 35.61
N GLY A 210 5.29 2.22 36.49
CA GLY A 210 4.99 2.89 37.76
C GLY A 210 3.56 3.43 37.88
N GLU A 211 2.84 3.60 36.76
CA GLU A 211 1.42 3.95 36.80
C GLU A 211 0.55 2.68 36.78
N GLU A 212 -0.21 2.47 37.83
CA GLU A 212 -1.35 1.52 37.81
C GLU A 212 -2.55 2.15 37.09
N ALA A 213 -2.36 2.64 35.88
CA ALA A 213 -3.47 3.17 35.10
C ALA A 213 -4.50 2.07 34.82
N LEU A 214 -5.70 2.25 35.36
CA LEU A 214 -6.86 1.46 34.96
C LEU A 214 -7.08 1.68 33.46
N VAL A 215 -7.03 0.61 32.67
CA VAL A 215 -7.36 0.69 31.25
C VAL A 215 -8.87 0.69 31.16
N GLU A 216 -9.44 1.86 30.96
CA GLU A 216 -10.87 2.04 30.77
C GLU A 216 -11.33 1.37 29.47
N SER A 217 -12.60 1.00 29.43
CA SER A 217 -13.22 0.52 28.19
C SER A 217 -13.05 1.55 27.07
N PRO A 218 -12.73 1.12 25.83
CA PRO A 218 -12.69 2.03 24.68
C PRO A 218 -14.07 2.58 24.30
N TYR A 219 -15.14 2.03 24.88
CA TYR A 219 -16.51 2.39 24.56
C TYR A 219 -17.12 3.32 25.62
N ARG A 220 -17.71 4.45 25.17
CA ARG A 220 -18.50 5.38 26.01
C ARG A 220 -19.99 5.12 25.83
N SER A 221 -20.52 5.33 24.64
CA SER A 221 -21.96 5.23 24.38
C SER A 221 -22.28 4.66 22.99
N SER A 222 -21.29 4.42 22.16
CA SER A 222 -21.44 4.00 20.76
C SER A 222 -22.40 4.89 19.95
N SER A 223 -22.45 6.18 20.28
CA SER A 223 -23.32 7.19 19.68
C SER A 223 -22.53 8.40 19.19
N ILE A 224 -22.86 8.92 18.01
CA ILE A 224 -22.23 10.10 17.45
C ILE A 224 -22.52 11.36 18.27
N TYR A 225 -23.65 11.39 18.99
CA TYR A 225 -24.07 12.51 19.82
C TYR A 225 -23.25 12.67 21.12
N SER A 226 -22.40 11.71 21.42
CA SER A 226 -21.44 11.77 22.55
C SER A 226 -20.19 12.56 22.20
N TYR A 227 -20.04 12.98 20.94
CA TYR A 227 -18.86 13.68 20.45
C TYR A 227 -19.19 15.09 19.98
N PHE A 228 -18.23 15.99 20.17
CA PHE A 228 -18.33 17.39 19.78
C PHE A 228 -18.05 17.53 18.28
N LEU A 229 -19.11 17.64 17.48
CA LEU A 229 -19.02 17.91 16.05
C LEU A 229 -19.26 19.40 15.79
N LYS A 230 -18.57 19.96 14.81
CA LYS A 230 -18.81 21.31 14.34
C LYS A 230 -20.23 21.48 13.82
N GLN A 231 -20.83 22.64 14.09
CA GLN A 231 -22.25 22.92 13.77
C GLN A 231 -22.54 22.73 12.28
N ARG A 232 -21.63 23.16 11.40
CA ARG A 232 -21.72 22.95 9.95
C ARG A 232 -21.90 21.49 9.58
N LEU A 233 -21.09 20.61 10.21
CA LEU A 233 -21.17 19.16 9.97
C LEU A 233 -22.47 18.56 10.51
N LYS A 234 -22.97 19.05 11.64
CA LYS A 234 -24.27 18.60 12.19
C LYS A 234 -25.42 18.96 11.23
N VAL A 235 -25.42 20.18 10.71
CA VAL A 235 -26.44 20.63 9.73
C VAL A 235 -26.39 19.78 8.46
N GLN A 236 -25.19 19.67 7.84
CA GLN A 236 -25.02 18.98 6.57
C GLN A 236 -25.38 17.49 6.65
N ASN A 237 -25.08 16.84 7.77
CA ASN A 237 -25.29 15.41 7.94
C ASN A 237 -26.58 15.05 8.69
N GLY A 238 -27.50 16.00 8.91
CA GLY A 238 -28.79 15.76 9.57
C GLY A 238 -28.67 15.35 11.04
N LEU A 239 -27.60 15.79 11.73
CA LEU A 239 -27.28 15.41 13.11
C LEU A 239 -27.80 16.43 14.16
N LEU A 240 -28.73 17.29 13.78
CA LEU A 240 -29.33 18.28 14.70
C LEU A 240 -30.38 17.64 15.61
N ASP A 241 -31.14 16.69 15.11
CA ASP A 241 -32.24 16.06 15.83
C ASP A 241 -31.73 14.78 16.54
N LYS A 242 -31.65 14.84 17.87
CA LYS A 242 -31.12 13.74 18.72
C LYS A 242 -32.11 12.59 18.95
N LYS A 243 -33.27 12.57 18.27
CA LYS A 243 -34.31 11.57 18.54
C LYS A 243 -33.92 10.14 18.18
N THR A 244 -33.13 9.98 17.11
CA THR A 244 -32.65 8.66 16.65
C THR A 244 -31.18 8.75 16.32
N ASP A 245 -30.41 7.77 16.76
CA ASP A 245 -29.00 7.65 16.39
C ASP A 245 -28.88 7.13 14.93
N PRO A 246 -28.34 7.93 14.00
CA PRO A 246 -28.27 7.56 12.59
C PRO A 246 -27.20 6.52 12.26
N LEU A 247 -26.35 6.15 13.24
CA LEU A 247 -25.24 5.22 13.01
C LEU A 247 -25.71 3.80 12.72
N THR A 248 -25.12 3.21 11.70
CA THR A 248 -25.29 1.77 11.41
C THR A 248 -24.64 0.92 12.48
N ALA A 249 -24.92 -0.41 12.47
CA ALA A 249 -24.32 -1.34 13.40
C ALA A 249 -22.78 -1.37 13.32
N LEU A 250 -22.21 -1.25 12.10
CA LEU A 250 -20.78 -1.15 11.89
C LEU A 250 -20.22 0.17 12.44
N GLN A 251 -20.87 1.28 12.13
CA GLN A 251 -20.44 2.61 12.59
C GLN A 251 -20.46 2.71 14.13
N LYS A 252 -21.42 2.09 14.81
CA LYS A 252 -21.47 2.00 16.28
C LYS A 252 -20.28 1.28 16.90
N LYS A 253 -19.67 0.31 16.20
CA LYS A 253 -18.45 -0.36 16.64
C LYS A 253 -17.22 0.55 16.52
N LEU A 254 -17.20 1.45 15.54
CA LEU A 254 -16.04 2.26 15.19
C LEU A 254 -16.07 3.68 15.74
N VAL A 255 -17.24 4.25 16.06
CA VAL A 255 -17.37 5.65 16.46
C VAL A 255 -16.53 5.97 17.69
N ASP A 256 -16.59 5.15 18.74
CA ASP A 256 -15.84 5.43 19.96
C ASP A 256 -14.32 5.33 19.78
N PRO A 257 -13.73 4.24 19.23
CA PRO A 257 -12.29 4.19 19.01
C PRO A 257 -11.82 5.26 18.01
N MET A 258 -12.63 5.65 17.02
CA MET A 258 -12.28 6.64 16.01
C MET A 258 -12.25 8.05 16.59
N PHE A 259 -13.34 8.50 17.22
CA PHE A 259 -13.47 9.87 17.76
C PHE A 259 -12.69 10.09 19.05
N GLN A 260 -12.19 9.04 19.70
CA GLN A 260 -11.23 9.11 20.80
C GLN A 260 -9.78 9.01 20.33
N TYR A 261 -9.51 9.22 19.06
CA TYR A 261 -8.18 9.24 18.45
C TYR A 261 -7.32 7.99 18.68
N LYS A 262 -7.92 6.81 18.85
CA LYS A 262 -7.17 5.54 18.97
C LYS A 262 -6.73 5.04 17.59
N ASP A 263 -5.59 4.36 17.53
CA ASP A 263 -5.23 3.61 16.32
C ASP A 263 -6.23 2.47 16.10
N ILE A 264 -6.62 2.27 14.84
CA ILE A 264 -7.64 1.29 14.46
C ILE A 264 -7.07 0.32 13.42
N LEU A 265 -7.26 -0.98 13.65
CA LEU A 265 -7.14 -2.00 12.62
C LEU A 265 -8.46 -2.75 12.53
N TYR A 266 -9.21 -2.49 11.47
CA TYR A 266 -10.54 -3.03 11.28
C TYR A 266 -10.62 -3.97 10.09
N GLU A 267 -11.02 -5.21 10.36
CA GLU A 267 -11.35 -6.21 9.36
C GLU A 267 -12.85 -6.19 9.06
N TYR A 268 -13.22 -5.81 7.84
CA TYR A 268 -14.62 -5.72 7.41
C TYR A 268 -15.09 -6.96 6.64
N ASP A 269 -16.41 -7.18 6.53
CA ASP A 269 -17.00 -8.38 5.92
C ASP A 269 -17.40 -8.18 4.46
N SER A 270 -18.13 -7.09 4.20
CA SER A 270 -18.72 -6.86 2.88
C SER A 270 -17.91 -5.82 2.12
N TYR A 271 -17.57 -6.11 0.89
CA TYR A 271 -16.98 -5.11 0.02
C TYR A 271 -17.90 -3.88 -0.15
N GLU A 272 -18.43 -3.36 -0.83
CA GLU A 272 -19.21 -2.16 -1.09
C GLU A 272 -19.95 -1.58 0.14
N LYS A 273 -20.74 -2.39 0.86
CA LYS A 273 -21.56 -1.91 1.97
C LYS A 273 -20.74 -1.42 3.16
N ASP A 274 -19.83 -2.26 3.65
CA ASP A 274 -19.04 -1.92 4.83
C ASP A 274 -18.05 -0.82 4.53
N GLU A 275 -17.49 -0.81 3.29
CA GLU A 275 -16.62 0.25 2.80
C GLU A 275 -17.32 1.61 2.76
N ASP A 276 -18.57 1.66 2.33
CA ASP A 276 -19.35 2.87 2.30
C ASP A 276 -19.65 3.39 3.71
N GLU A 277 -20.01 2.49 4.63
CA GLU A 277 -20.33 2.81 6.02
C GLU A 277 -19.11 3.33 6.81
N TYR A 278 -17.94 2.70 6.71
CA TYR A 278 -16.77 3.20 7.44
C TYR A 278 -16.17 4.46 6.79
N ARG A 279 -16.26 4.60 5.46
CA ARG A 279 -15.86 5.82 4.74
C ARG A 279 -16.69 7.01 5.16
N ASP A 280 -18.00 6.83 5.31
CA ASP A 280 -18.90 7.85 5.83
C ASP A 280 -18.46 8.34 7.21
N LEU A 281 -18.09 7.41 8.10
CA LEU A 281 -17.71 7.74 9.46
C LEU A 281 -16.34 8.42 9.52
N TYR A 282 -15.32 7.88 8.82
CA TYR A 282 -14.01 8.51 8.87
C TYR A 282 -13.96 9.85 8.11
N ALA A 283 -14.75 10.03 7.04
CA ALA A 283 -14.86 11.32 6.37
C ALA A 283 -15.41 12.39 7.31
N LEU A 284 -16.43 12.06 8.10
CA LEU A 284 -16.97 12.94 9.12
C LEU A 284 -15.93 13.27 10.21
N HIS A 285 -15.18 12.27 10.67
CA HIS A 285 -14.12 12.44 11.67
C HIS A 285 -12.98 13.32 11.15
N VAL A 286 -12.49 13.07 9.94
CA VAL A 286 -11.45 13.86 9.27
C VAL A 286 -11.87 15.32 9.10
N LEU A 287 -13.09 15.58 8.61
CA LEU A 287 -13.60 16.93 8.46
C LEU A 287 -13.73 17.64 9.81
N ASN A 288 -14.24 16.96 10.83
CA ASN A 288 -14.35 17.52 12.18
C ASN A 288 -12.98 17.91 12.75
N HIS A 289 -11.97 17.05 12.54
CA HIS A 289 -10.60 17.33 12.97
C HIS A 289 -10.01 18.57 12.28
N ILE A 290 -10.16 18.68 10.95
CA ILE A 290 -9.65 19.83 10.17
C ILE A 290 -10.36 21.12 10.58
N TYR A 291 -11.68 21.10 10.72
CA TYR A 291 -12.45 22.30 11.08
C TYR A 291 -12.09 22.77 12.50
N LYS A 292 -11.92 21.86 13.45
CA LYS A 292 -11.45 22.20 14.81
C LYS A 292 -10.06 22.80 14.82
N THR A 293 -9.12 22.20 14.08
CA THR A 293 -7.75 22.70 13.96
C THR A 293 -7.74 24.11 13.37
N ARG A 294 -8.49 24.32 12.28
CA ARG A 294 -8.58 25.62 11.62
C ARG A 294 -9.22 26.69 12.50
N ASP A 295 -10.37 26.39 13.11
CA ASP A 295 -11.06 27.34 13.99
C ASP A 295 -10.20 27.75 15.18
N ARG A 296 -9.39 26.81 15.71
CA ARG A 296 -8.43 27.13 16.78
C ARG A 296 -7.38 28.12 16.29
N ILE A 297 -6.79 27.90 15.13
CA ILE A 297 -5.79 28.80 14.56
C ILE A 297 -6.39 30.19 14.35
N LEU A 298 -7.59 30.27 13.79
CA LEU A 298 -8.29 31.55 13.55
C LEU A 298 -8.60 32.28 14.86
N LYS A 299 -9.13 31.57 15.85
CA LYS A 299 -9.40 32.13 17.19
C LYS A 299 -8.13 32.67 17.86
N ASN A 300 -7.01 31.92 17.74
CA ASN A 300 -5.75 32.37 18.29
C ASN A 300 -5.13 33.51 17.48
N ASN A 301 -5.38 33.60 16.17
CA ASN A 301 -5.00 34.79 15.39
C ASN A 301 -5.69 36.06 15.89
N GLN A 302 -6.99 35.99 16.24
CA GLN A 302 -7.72 37.12 16.86
C GLN A 302 -7.15 37.46 18.23
N ARG A 303 -6.90 36.47 19.09
CA ARG A 303 -6.30 36.68 20.42
C ARG A 303 -4.91 37.35 20.35
N LEU A 304 -4.09 36.98 19.35
CA LEU A 304 -2.79 37.61 19.11
C LEU A 304 -2.91 39.06 18.62
N GLN A 305 -3.97 39.38 17.85
CA GLN A 305 -4.24 40.77 17.45
C GLN A 305 -4.63 41.61 18.67
N ASP A 306 -5.40 41.04 19.62
CA ASP A 306 -5.82 41.73 20.84
C ASP A 306 -4.68 41.84 21.86
N ASN A 307 -3.85 40.78 22.01
CA ASN A 307 -2.75 40.70 22.95
C ASN A 307 -1.52 40.03 22.31
N PRO A 308 -0.60 40.82 21.69
CA PRO A 308 0.56 40.27 20.96
C PRO A 308 1.56 39.50 21.83
N ASP A 309 1.55 39.69 23.14
CA ASP A 309 2.48 39.07 24.09
C ASP A 309 2.05 37.65 24.55
N THR A 310 0.91 37.15 24.06
CA THR A 310 0.44 35.81 24.42
C THR A 310 1.01 34.74 23.51
N GLU A 311 1.52 33.66 24.09
CA GLU A 311 2.00 32.50 23.33
C GLU A 311 0.85 31.52 23.05
N HIS A 312 0.68 31.12 21.78
CA HIS A 312 -0.31 30.14 21.37
C HIS A 312 0.34 29.04 20.53
N LEU A 313 0.57 27.86 21.12
CA LEU A 313 1.12 26.70 20.44
C LEU A 313 0.01 25.88 19.78
N ASP A 314 -0.33 26.18 18.53
CA ASP A 314 -1.48 25.61 17.83
C ASP A 314 -1.17 25.08 16.42
N GLN A 315 0.05 25.26 15.92
CA GLN A 315 0.46 24.86 14.59
C GLN A 315 1.44 23.68 14.58
N GLY A 316 1.66 23.11 13.41
CA GLY A 316 2.74 22.19 13.13
C GLY A 316 3.75 22.83 12.17
N PHE A 317 4.76 22.10 11.74
CA PHE A 317 5.76 22.56 10.77
C PHE A 317 5.17 22.88 9.40
N THR A 318 4.11 22.14 9.02
CA THR A 318 3.41 22.28 7.73
C THR A 318 1.90 22.22 7.95
N ARG A 319 1.15 22.73 6.97
CA ARG A 319 -0.30 22.79 7.06
C ARG A 319 -0.99 21.42 7.00
N PRO A 320 -0.57 20.44 6.16
CA PRO A 320 -1.27 19.17 6.06
C PRO A 320 -1.37 18.44 7.41
N LYS A 321 -2.61 18.06 7.77
CA LYS A 321 -2.94 17.33 9.00
C LYS A 321 -3.41 15.92 8.75
N VAL A 322 -3.92 15.65 7.54
CA VAL A 322 -4.53 14.37 7.20
C VAL A 322 -3.88 13.78 5.96
N LEU A 323 -3.49 12.52 6.07
CA LEU A 323 -3.00 11.70 4.96
C LEU A 323 -3.95 10.52 4.74
N ILE A 324 -4.54 10.41 3.55
CA ILE A 324 -5.41 9.30 3.16
C ILE A 324 -4.72 8.50 2.07
N VAL A 325 -4.39 7.25 2.36
CA VAL A 325 -3.69 6.34 1.45
C VAL A 325 -4.66 5.31 0.93
N VAL A 326 -4.83 5.24 -0.38
CA VAL A 326 -5.78 4.36 -1.08
C VAL A 326 -5.11 3.67 -2.26
N PRO A 327 -5.59 2.47 -2.70
CA PRO A 327 -4.91 1.68 -3.73
C PRO A 327 -5.03 2.24 -5.14
N THR A 328 -6.15 2.86 -5.51
CA THR A 328 -6.47 3.23 -6.90
C THR A 328 -7.20 4.58 -6.97
N ARG A 329 -7.22 5.18 -8.16
CA ARG A 329 -7.95 6.42 -8.43
C ARG A 329 -9.47 6.27 -8.20
N GLU A 330 -10.05 5.11 -8.52
CA GLU A 330 -11.46 4.84 -8.24
C GLU A 330 -11.77 4.92 -6.74
N VAL A 331 -10.92 4.35 -5.89
CA VAL A 331 -11.11 4.46 -4.43
C VAL A 331 -10.88 5.89 -3.96
N ALA A 332 -9.89 6.60 -4.50
CA ALA A 332 -9.66 8.02 -4.21
C ALA A 332 -10.88 8.87 -4.60
N TYR A 333 -11.46 8.62 -5.78
CA TYR A 333 -12.68 9.29 -6.23
C TYR A 333 -13.82 9.13 -5.21
N ARG A 334 -14.09 7.91 -4.77
CA ARG A 334 -15.15 7.62 -3.79
C ARG A 334 -14.91 8.30 -2.45
N VAL A 335 -13.68 8.29 -1.97
CA VAL A 335 -13.29 8.93 -0.71
C VAL A 335 -13.43 10.44 -0.79
N VAL A 336 -12.93 11.07 -1.84
CA VAL A 336 -13.02 12.52 -2.03
C VAL A 336 -14.48 12.95 -2.22
N ASP A 337 -15.27 12.20 -2.97
CA ASP A 337 -16.71 12.48 -3.15
C ASP A 337 -17.47 12.42 -1.81
N LYS A 338 -17.17 11.44 -0.94
CA LYS A 338 -17.71 11.37 0.43
C LYS A 338 -17.28 12.57 1.28
N ILE A 339 -16.03 12.97 1.23
CA ILE A 339 -15.52 14.15 1.96
C ILE A 339 -16.25 15.42 1.48
N ILE A 340 -16.38 15.61 0.18
CA ILE A 340 -17.11 16.75 -0.40
C ILE A 340 -18.56 16.75 0.08
N SER A 341 -19.26 15.62 -0.05
CA SER A 341 -20.68 15.53 0.30
C SER A 341 -20.98 15.80 1.77
N LYS A 342 -20.04 15.47 2.67
CA LYS A 342 -20.18 15.65 4.12
C LYS A 342 -19.67 16.99 4.64
N SER A 343 -18.94 17.76 3.82
CA SER A 343 -18.23 18.97 4.26
C SER A 343 -19.16 20.15 4.58
N GLY A 344 -20.33 20.21 3.96
CA GLY A 344 -21.23 21.38 4.00
C GLY A 344 -20.71 22.56 3.18
N ILE A 345 -19.82 22.32 2.21
CA ILE A 345 -19.28 23.33 1.29
C ILE A 345 -19.75 22.98 -0.13
N ASP A 346 -20.49 23.90 -0.75
CA ASP A 346 -21.09 23.67 -2.06
C ASP A 346 -20.12 23.95 -3.21
N GLN A 347 -19.22 24.93 -3.04
CA GLN A 347 -18.27 25.29 -4.07
C GLN A 347 -17.06 24.35 -4.03
N VAL A 348 -16.76 23.71 -5.17
CA VAL A 348 -15.61 22.83 -5.33
C VAL A 348 -14.85 23.20 -6.59
N ASP A 349 -13.65 23.76 -6.41
CA ASP A 349 -12.78 24.16 -7.52
C ASP A 349 -12.11 22.95 -8.16
N LYS A 350 -12.00 22.96 -9.49
CA LYS A 350 -11.42 21.89 -10.32
C LYS A 350 -12.16 20.52 -10.20
N LYS A 351 -13.43 20.50 -9.75
CA LYS A 351 -14.23 19.28 -9.61
C LYS A 351 -14.36 18.50 -10.92
N GLY A 352 -14.59 19.20 -12.04
CA GLY A 352 -14.69 18.57 -13.37
C GLY A 352 -13.38 17.84 -13.72
N LYS A 353 -12.22 18.50 -13.60
CA LYS A 353 -10.91 17.89 -13.84
C LYS A 353 -10.71 16.63 -12.99
N PHE A 354 -11.08 16.68 -11.71
CA PHE A 354 -10.94 15.53 -10.81
C PHE A 354 -11.80 14.34 -11.24
N TYR A 355 -13.05 14.62 -11.65
CA TYR A 355 -13.96 13.56 -12.11
C TYR A 355 -13.47 12.94 -13.42
N ASP A 356 -12.99 13.75 -14.37
CA ASP A 356 -12.45 13.26 -15.64
C ASP A 356 -11.22 12.37 -15.48
N GLN A 357 -10.37 12.65 -14.49
CA GLN A 357 -9.13 11.89 -14.26
C GLN A 357 -9.29 10.68 -13.34
N PHE A 358 -10.23 10.73 -12.38
CA PHE A 358 -10.35 9.72 -11.33
C PHE A 358 -11.54 8.79 -11.52
N ARG A 359 -12.62 9.28 -12.14
CA ARG A 359 -13.81 8.47 -12.38
C ARG A 359 -13.69 7.74 -13.71
N ASP A 360 -14.04 6.48 -13.70
CA ASP A 360 -14.24 5.66 -14.88
C ASP A 360 -15.44 4.73 -14.60
N ASP A 361 -16.34 4.59 -15.58
CA ASP A 361 -17.51 3.71 -15.46
C ASP A 361 -17.25 2.30 -15.99
N SER A 362 -15.98 1.95 -16.28
CA SER A 362 -15.58 0.62 -16.73
C SER A 362 -15.81 -0.44 -15.66
N LEU A 363 -16.32 -1.57 -16.07
CA LEU A 363 -16.60 -2.71 -15.20
C LEU A 363 -15.87 -3.95 -15.70
N PRO A 364 -15.22 -4.70 -14.80
CA PRO A 364 -14.63 -6.00 -15.14
C PRO A 364 -15.69 -6.99 -15.67
N PRO A 365 -15.28 -8.01 -16.46
CA PRO A 365 -16.20 -9.00 -17.01
C PRO A 365 -17.04 -9.67 -15.91
N LYS A 366 -18.36 -9.80 -16.15
CA LYS A 366 -19.32 -10.42 -15.21
C LYS A 366 -19.01 -11.89 -14.90
N SER A 367 -18.19 -12.55 -15.72
CA SER A 367 -17.71 -13.92 -15.48
C SER A 367 -16.71 -14.06 -14.34
N LYS A 368 -16.09 -12.95 -13.91
CA LYS A 368 -15.12 -12.92 -12.79
C LYS A 368 -15.84 -12.93 -11.45
N PRO A 369 -15.16 -13.40 -10.36
CA PRO A 369 -15.72 -13.34 -9.00
C PRO A 369 -16.12 -11.92 -8.60
N LYS A 370 -17.12 -11.80 -7.70
CA LYS A 370 -17.61 -10.48 -7.23
C LYS A 370 -16.51 -9.64 -6.58
N SER A 371 -15.59 -10.27 -5.83
CA SER A 371 -14.43 -9.60 -5.23
C SER A 371 -13.52 -8.99 -6.29
N PHE A 372 -13.28 -9.70 -7.39
CA PHE A 372 -12.51 -9.18 -8.51
C PHE A 372 -13.21 -8.00 -9.17
N GLN A 373 -14.52 -8.13 -9.45
CA GLN A 373 -15.31 -7.07 -10.05
C GLN A 373 -15.31 -5.81 -9.18
N HIS A 374 -15.32 -5.96 -7.85
CA HIS A 374 -15.29 -4.83 -6.92
C HIS A 374 -13.91 -4.13 -6.89
N ILE A 375 -12.83 -4.90 -6.81
CA ILE A 375 -11.46 -4.37 -6.67
C ILE A 375 -10.99 -3.67 -7.96
N PHE A 376 -11.36 -4.21 -9.12
CA PHE A 376 -10.90 -3.74 -10.42
C PHE A 376 -11.95 -2.95 -11.22
N ARG A 377 -13.00 -2.44 -10.55
CA ARG A 377 -13.97 -1.50 -11.17
C ARG A 377 -13.37 -0.11 -11.30
N GLY A 378 -13.79 0.61 -12.32
CA GLY A 378 -13.45 2.01 -12.53
C GLY A 378 -11.96 2.22 -12.85
N ASN A 379 -11.45 3.39 -12.53
CA ASN A 379 -10.06 3.74 -12.78
C ASN A 379 -9.10 3.03 -11.82
N THR A 380 -8.38 2.03 -12.30
CA THR A 380 -7.44 1.21 -11.54
C THR A 380 -6.01 1.74 -11.49
N ASN A 381 -5.74 2.93 -12.05
CA ASN A 381 -4.43 3.57 -11.98
C ASN A 381 -4.06 3.81 -10.50
N ASP A 382 -2.84 3.42 -10.13
CA ASP A 382 -2.30 3.50 -8.78
C ASP A 382 -1.18 4.54 -8.62
N PHE A 383 -1.07 5.49 -9.57
CA PHE A 383 -0.09 6.56 -9.53
C PHE A 383 -0.77 7.93 -9.44
N PHE A 384 -0.87 8.48 -8.22
CA PHE A 384 -1.45 9.80 -7.98
C PHE A 384 -1.15 10.33 -6.57
N VAL A 385 -1.13 11.65 -6.45
CA VAL A 385 -1.17 12.41 -5.18
C VAL A 385 -2.00 13.67 -5.41
N VAL A 386 -2.99 13.93 -4.57
CA VAL A 386 -3.89 15.09 -4.68
C VAL A 386 -3.98 15.82 -3.35
N GLY A 387 -3.71 17.11 -3.36
CA GLY A 387 -3.93 17.99 -2.22
C GLY A 387 -5.32 18.61 -2.23
N LEU A 388 -5.97 18.65 -1.06
CA LEU A 388 -7.27 19.29 -0.83
C LEU A 388 -7.10 20.42 0.18
N LYS A 389 -7.43 21.66 -0.22
CA LYS A 389 -7.44 22.84 0.66
C LYS A 389 -8.87 23.22 0.96
N PHE A 390 -9.20 23.39 2.24
CA PHE A 390 -10.50 23.81 2.71
C PHE A 390 -10.46 25.30 3.05
N THR A 391 -11.38 26.08 2.45
CA THR A 391 -11.68 27.46 2.81
C THR A 391 -13.07 27.55 3.42
N ARG A 392 -13.50 28.69 3.90
CA ARG A 392 -14.87 28.85 4.42
C ARG A 392 -15.93 28.59 3.37
N LYS A 393 -15.68 28.97 2.11
CA LYS A 393 -16.64 28.95 1.00
C LYS A 393 -16.40 27.85 -0.01
N ALA A 394 -15.15 27.38 -0.17
CA ALA A 394 -14.77 26.47 -1.24
C ALA A 394 -13.81 25.37 -0.79
N ILE A 395 -13.88 24.22 -1.47
CA ILE A 395 -12.87 23.16 -1.45
C ILE A 395 -12.05 23.29 -2.72
N LYS A 396 -10.74 23.48 -2.58
CA LYS A 396 -9.81 23.57 -3.73
C LYS A 396 -9.12 22.22 -3.90
N LEU A 397 -9.41 21.53 -5.01
CA LEU A 397 -8.72 20.30 -5.40
C LEU A 397 -7.45 20.63 -6.18
N TYR A 398 -6.43 19.75 -6.12
CA TYR A 398 -5.09 19.98 -6.69
C TYR A 398 -4.41 21.24 -6.13
N SER A 399 -4.58 21.47 -4.85
CA SER A 399 -3.80 22.48 -4.13
C SER A 399 -2.35 22.04 -3.95
N ASN A 400 -1.43 23.01 -3.83
CA ASN A 400 -0.06 22.76 -3.39
C ASN A 400 -0.09 21.95 -2.08
N PHE A 401 0.80 20.95 -1.95
CA PHE A 401 0.79 20.04 -0.79
C PHE A 401 1.02 20.79 0.51
N TYR A 402 1.90 21.77 0.53
CA TYR A 402 2.17 22.59 1.73
C TYR A 402 1.00 23.50 2.14
N GLN A 403 0.10 23.80 1.22
CA GLN A 403 -1.11 24.60 1.48
C GLN A 403 -2.37 23.76 1.67
N SER A 404 -2.28 22.43 1.53
CA SER A 404 -3.40 21.52 1.65
C SER A 404 -3.67 21.15 3.11
N ASP A 405 -4.91 20.83 3.43
CA ASP A 405 -5.32 20.30 4.74
C ASP A 405 -5.34 18.78 4.73
N ILE A 406 -5.77 18.18 3.59
CA ILE A 406 -5.79 16.74 3.35
C ILE A 406 -4.93 16.43 2.12
N ILE A 407 -4.15 15.35 2.22
CA ILE A 407 -3.47 14.75 1.06
C ILE A 407 -4.08 13.37 0.85
N VAL A 408 -4.61 13.12 -0.36
CA VAL A 408 -5.09 11.81 -0.82
C VAL A 408 -4.11 11.26 -1.82
N CYS A 409 -3.56 10.08 -1.55
CA CYS A 409 -2.48 9.52 -2.36
C CYS A 409 -2.57 8.01 -2.50
N SER A 410 -1.88 7.50 -3.52
CA SER A 410 -1.49 6.11 -3.56
C SER A 410 -0.11 5.90 -2.91
N PRO A 411 0.20 4.69 -2.42
CA PRO A 411 1.55 4.40 -1.91
C PRO A 411 2.65 4.64 -2.94
N LEU A 412 2.39 4.29 -4.20
CA LEU A 412 3.32 4.50 -5.31
C LEU A 412 3.55 5.99 -5.58
N GLY A 413 2.51 6.82 -5.54
CA GLY A 413 2.62 8.27 -5.75
C GLY A 413 3.59 8.93 -4.77
N ILE A 414 3.49 8.61 -3.46
CA ILE A 414 4.44 9.11 -2.45
C ILE A 414 5.84 8.52 -2.68
N GLN A 415 5.95 7.23 -2.98
CA GLN A 415 7.24 6.58 -3.21
C GLN A 415 8.03 7.27 -4.34
N MET A 416 7.35 7.64 -5.43
CA MET A 416 7.99 8.34 -6.56
C MET A 416 8.48 9.74 -6.19
N ILE A 417 7.80 10.45 -5.29
CA ILE A 417 8.29 11.72 -4.75
C ILE A 417 9.58 11.48 -3.94
N LEU A 418 9.58 10.48 -3.07
CA LEU A 418 10.70 10.17 -2.18
C LEU A 418 11.94 9.64 -2.92
N GLU A 419 11.76 8.96 -4.05
CA GLU A 419 12.83 8.40 -4.89
C GLU A 419 13.27 9.34 -6.01
N ASN A 420 12.71 10.54 -6.11
CA ASN A 420 13.08 11.47 -7.16
C ASN A 420 14.58 11.80 -7.09
N THR A 421 15.25 11.73 -8.23
CA THR A 421 16.69 12.00 -8.35
C THR A 421 17.05 13.47 -8.18
N ASP A 422 16.11 14.36 -8.53
CA ASP A 422 16.24 15.79 -8.27
C ASP A 422 15.96 16.10 -6.80
N LYS A 423 16.97 16.58 -6.08
CA LYS A 423 16.84 16.92 -4.66
C LYS A 423 15.79 18.01 -4.38
N LYS A 424 15.53 18.92 -5.35
CA LYS A 424 14.50 19.96 -5.23
C LYS A 424 13.07 19.37 -5.29
N LYS A 425 12.90 18.26 -6.00
CA LYS A 425 11.63 17.53 -6.15
C LYS A 425 11.46 16.38 -5.15
N ARG A 426 12.55 15.98 -4.50
CA ARG A 426 12.56 14.98 -3.45
C ARG A 426 12.28 15.65 -2.11
N GLN A 427 11.00 15.93 -1.85
CA GLN A 427 10.55 16.60 -0.63
C GLN A 427 9.57 15.70 0.11
N ASP A 428 9.79 15.52 1.40
CA ASP A 428 8.90 14.80 2.31
C ASP A 428 8.40 15.67 3.47
N ASP A 429 8.81 16.92 3.51
CA ASP A 429 8.49 17.87 4.59
C ASP A 429 6.99 18.06 4.80
N PHE A 430 6.17 17.96 3.72
CA PHE A 430 4.71 18.03 3.84
C PHE A 430 4.10 16.89 4.67
N LEU A 431 4.86 15.83 4.98
CA LEU A 431 4.46 14.72 5.85
C LEU A 431 4.80 14.97 7.34
N SER A 432 5.48 16.08 7.66
CA SER A 432 6.00 16.37 9.00
C SER A 432 4.89 16.54 10.04
N SER A 433 3.74 17.10 9.66
CA SER A 433 2.70 17.52 10.59
C SER A 433 1.40 16.72 10.48
N ILE A 434 1.45 15.50 9.95
CA ILE A 434 0.28 14.62 9.84
C ILE A 434 -0.16 14.14 11.22
N GLU A 435 -1.41 14.45 11.59
CA GLU A 435 -2.08 14.06 12.85
C GLU A 435 -3.03 12.88 12.64
N LEU A 436 -3.66 12.75 11.46
CA LEU A 436 -4.52 11.61 11.09
C LEU A 436 -3.98 10.90 9.84
N MET A 437 -3.85 9.59 9.91
CA MET A 437 -3.52 8.74 8.76
C MET A 437 -4.61 7.69 8.55
N VAL A 438 -5.17 7.63 7.34
CA VAL A 438 -6.13 6.61 6.92
C VAL A 438 -5.48 5.73 5.87
N ILE A 439 -5.53 4.42 6.04
CA ILE A 439 -5.16 3.43 5.02
C ILE A 439 -6.40 2.63 4.69
N ASP A 440 -6.97 2.90 3.53
CA ASP A 440 -8.18 2.22 3.06
C ASP A 440 -7.83 1.08 2.12
N GLN A 441 -8.46 -0.07 2.28
CA GLN A 441 -8.22 -1.29 1.50
C GLN A 441 -6.75 -1.78 1.53
N LEU A 442 -6.16 -1.88 2.72
CA LEU A 442 -4.77 -2.34 2.88
C LEU A 442 -4.52 -3.69 2.17
N HIS A 443 -5.48 -4.62 2.16
CA HIS A 443 -5.37 -5.90 1.46
C HIS A 443 -5.13 -5.77 -0.05
N SER A 444 -5.61 -4.70 -0.70
CA SER A 444 -5.34 -4.41 -2.12
C SER A 444 -3.93 -3.83 -2.29
N ILE A 445 -3.52 -2.95 -1.38
CA ILE A 445 -2.18 -2.35 -1.36
C ILE A 445 -1.10 -3.42 -1.15
N GLU A 446 -1.36 -4.46 -0.37
CA GLU A 446 -0.43 -5.57 -0.15
C GLU A 446 -0.07 -6.30 -1.45
N TYR A 447 -1.01 -6.42 -2.41
CA TYR A 447 -0.71 -7.00 -3.72
C TYR A 447 0.00 -6.03 -4.67
N GLN A 448 -0.10 -4.72 -4.43
CA GLN A 448 0.68 -3.73 -5.17
C GLN A 448 2.13 -3.76 -4.67
N ASN A 449 2.43 -3.10 -3.58
CA ASN A 449 3.71 -3.17 -2.88
C ASN A 449 3.59 -2.62 -1.45
N ILE A 450 3.54 -3.49 -0.47
CA ILE A 450 3.43 -3.10 0.94
C ILE A 450 4.66 -2.32 1.44
N SER A 451 5.83 -2.45 0.81
CA SER A 451 7.04 -1.73 1.24
C SER A 451 6.87 -0.22 1.14
N HIS A 452 6.08 0.27 0.17
CA HIS A 452 5.80 1.70 0.02
C HIS A 452 5.07 2.26 1.24
N ILE A 453 4.18 1.48 1.88
CA ILE A 453 3.53 1.89 3.14
C ILE A 453 4.57 2.02 4.26
N PHE A 454 5.49 1.07 4.38
CA PHE A 454 6.55 1.17 5.39
C PHE A 454 7.45 2.38 5.14
N THR A 455 7.79 2.68 3.88
CA THR A 455 8.53 3.90 3.50
C THR A 455 7.79 5.16 3.92
N ILE A 456 6.47 5.26 3.66
CA ILE A 456 5.66 6.39 4.12
C ILE A 456 5.78 6.56 5.64
N PHE A 457 5.64 5.49 6.42
CA PHE A 457 5.78 5.54 7.89
C PHE A 457 7.17 5.99 8.35
N ASP A 458 8.21 5.67 7.58
CA ASP A 458 9.58 6.09 7.88
C ASP A 458 9.81 7.59 7.64
N HIS A 459 9.00 8.23 6.80
CA HIS A 459 9.04 9.67 6.49
C HIS A 459 8.03 10.50 7.27
N LEU A 460 6.98 9.89 7.85
CA LEU A 460 5.96 10.61 8.64
C LEU A 460 6.52 11.19 9.94
N ASN A 461 6.09 12.43 10.23
CA ASN A 461 6.37 13.13 11.49
C ASN A 461 7.87 13.27 11.77
N LYS A 462 8.68 13.54 10.76
CA LYS A 462 10.04 14.02 10.89
C LYS A 462 10.06 15.54 11.01
N ILE A 463 11.09 16.08 11.60
CA ILE A 463 11.37 17.52 11.52
C ILE A 463 11.73 17.81 10.06
N PRO A 464 11.13 18.85 9.45
CA PRO A 464 11.41 19.20 8.05
C PRO A 464 12.84 19.70 7.87
N ASP A 465 13.41 19.43 6.70
CA ASP A 465 14.75 19.91 6.33
C ASP A 465 14.76 21.41 6.01
N GLN A 466 13.61 21.97 5.60
CA GLN A 466 13.47 23.38 5.24
C GLN A 466 12.34 24.03 6.03
N GLN A 467 12.47 25.33 6.26
CA GLN A 467 11.39 26.12 6.86
C GLN A 467 10.33 26.41 5.80
N HIS A 468 9.11 25.95 6.04
CA HIS A 468 7.94 26.26 5.23
C HIS A 468 7.06 27.22 6.02
N GLU A 469 6.77 28.39 5.56
CA GLU A 469 5.81 29.42 6.05
C GLU A 469 5.28 29.32 7.51
N ALA A 470 5.75 28.34 8.29
CA ALA A 470 5.32 28.14 9.68
C ALA A 470 5.97 29.16 10.60
N ASP A 471 5.17 29.75 11.48
CA ASP A 471 5.64 30.58 12.59
C ASP A 471 6.17 29.67 13.69
N PHE A 472 7.49 29.64 13.89
CA PHE A 472 8.14 28.82 14.90
C PHE A 472 7.64 29.09 16.33
N SER A 473 7.20 30.31 16.63
CA SER A 473 6.64 30.66 17.94
C SER A 473 5.30 29.96 18.23
N ARG A 474 4.64 29.44 17.18
CA ARG A 474 3.33 28.78 17.25
C ARG A 474 3.39 27.26 17.11
N ILE A 475 4.59 26.70 16.88
CA ILE A 475 4.72 25.25 16.70
C ILE A 475 4.59 24.56 18.06
N ARG A 476 3.70 23.58 18.15
CA ARG A 476 3.51 22.76 19.36
C ARG A 476 4.81 22.05 19.73
N MET A 477 5.17 22.08 21.02
CA MET A 477 6.43 21.54 21.55
C MET A 477 6.65 20.05 21.17
N TRP A 478 5.60 19.23 21.14
CA TRP A 478 5.74 17.83 20.80
C TRP A 478 6.11 17.57 19.31
N TYR A 479 5.93 18.54 18.39
CA TYR A 479 6.54 18.47 17.07
C TYR A 479 8.06 18.70 17.12
N ILE A 480 8.48 19.74 17.86
CA ILE A 480 9.89 20.11 18.01
C ILE A 480 10.68 18.99 18.73
N ASN A 481 10.06 18.33 19.70
CA ASN A 481 10.65 17.25 20.48
C ASN A 481 10.60 15.86 19.78
N GLU A 482 10.25 15.78 18.48
CA GLU A 482 10.09 14.53 17.71
C GLU A 482 9.06 13.54 18.30
N GLN A 483 8.06 14.06 19.03
CA GLN A 483 7.04 13.27 19.72
C GLN A 483 5.73 13.15 18.94
N ALA A 484 5.63 13.78 17.77
CA ALA A 484 4.41 13.81 16.95
C ALA A 484 3.83 12.40 16.66
N LYS A 485 4.69 11.38 16.60
CA LYS A 485 4.27 9.97 16.41
C LYS A 485 3.41 9.43 17.56
N LEU A 486 3.45 10.05 18.76
CA LEU A 486 2.62 9.67 19.90
C LEU A 486 1.20 10.23 19.81
N PHE A 487 1.01 11.30 19.05
CA PHE A 487 -0.27 11.97 18.85
C PHE A 487 -1.00 11.54 17.59
N ARG A 488 -0.25 11.01 16.59
CA ARG A 488 -0.85 10.59 15.32
C ARG A 488 -1.75 9.39 15.49
N GLN A 489 -3.02 9.54 15.06
CA GLN A 489 -3.95 8.45 14.90
C GLN A 489 -3.75 7.77 13.53
N THR A 490 -3.72 6.45 13.51
CA THR A 490 -3.65 5.65 12.28
C THR A 490 -4.85 4.72 12.20
N MET A 491 -5.64 4.85 11.15
CA MET A 491 -6.83 4.02 10.89
C MET A 491 -6.60 3.14 9.67
N VAL A 492 -6.64 1.84 9.86
CA VAL A 492 -6.39 0.84 8.81
C VAL A 492 -7.61 -0.01 8.60
N PHE A 493 -8.12 -0.04 7.38
CA PHE A 493 -9.27 -0.84 6.95
C PHE A 493 -8.82 -1.91 5.96
N THR A 494 -9.18 -3.15 6.25
CA THR A 494 -8.75 -4.30 5.43
C THR A 494 -9.82 -5.39 5.38
N LYS A 495 -9.83 -6.18 4.33
CA LYS A 495 -10.75 -7.32 4.17
C LYS A 495 -10.35 -8.52 5.03
N TYR A 496 -9.07 -8.64 5.34
CA TYR A 496 -8.50 -9.64 6.22
C TYR A 496 -7.23 -9.09 6.88
N ILE A 497 -6.99 -9.47 8.13
CA ILE A 497 -5.78 -9.07 8.84
C ILE A 497 -4.64 -10.02 8.44
N SER A 498 -3.63 -9.45 7.80
CA SER A 498 -2.39 -10.12 7.41
C SER A 498 -1.29 -9.97 8.47
N PRO A 499 -0.20 -10.76 8.40
CA PRO A 499 1.00 -10.51 9.20
C PRO A 499 1.57 -9.11 8.99
N ALA A 500 1.51 -8.56 7.76
CA ALA A 500 1.97 -7.22 7.46
C ALA A 500 1.11 -6.15 8.14
N ALA A 501 -0.22 -6.28 8.13
CA ALA A 501 -1.13 -5.39 8.83
C ALA A 501 -0.87 -5.37 10.35
N ASN A 502 -0.66 -6.55 10.96
CA ASN A 502 -0.29 -6.62 12.37
C ASN A 502 1.08 -6.01 12.66
N SER A 503 2.08 -6.23 11.79
CA SER A 503 3.41 -5.64 11.91
C SER A 503 3.35 -4.12 11.83
N LEU A 504 2.53 -3.57 10.94
CA LEU A 504 2.31 -2.14 10.77
C LEU A 504 1.79 -1.51 12.09
N ILE A 505 0.67 -2.01 12.59
CA ILE A 505 0.03 -1.48 13.81
C ILE A 505 0.91 -1.69 15.04
N ASN A 506 1.54 -2.85 15.17
CA ASN A 506 2.34 -3.15 16.36
C ASN A 506 3.71 -2.49 16.35
N GLY A 507 4.32 -2.31 15.18
CA GLY A 507 5.68 -1.81 15.03
C GLY A 507 5.80 -0.33 14.71
N ARG A 508 4.86 0.24 13.94
CA ARG A 508 4.95 1.62 13.43
C ARG A 508 4.00 2.60 14.09
N CYS A 509 2.90 2.12 14.70
CA CYS A 509 1.94 2.96 15.41
C CYS A 509 2.34 3.07 16.88
N ARG A 510 2.52 4.32 17.36
CA ARG A 510 2.99 4.64 18.70
C ARG A 510 2.01 5.52 19.48
N ASN A 511 0.77 5.59 19.02
CA ASN A 511 -0.24 6.47 19.58
C ASN A 511 -0.44 6.24 21.09
N MET A 512 -0.38 7.33 21.88
CA MET A 512 -0.56 7.30 23.32
C MET A 512 -2.00 6.93 23.74
N ALA A 513 -3.01 7.22 22.87
CA ALA A 513 -4.39 6.82 23.11
C ALA A 513 -4.59 5.31 22.97
N GLY A 514 -3.55 4.59 22.52
CA GLY A 514 -3.58 3.14 22.33
C GLY A 514 -4.11 2.71 20.98
N ARG A 515 -4.19 1.40 20.81
CA ARG A 515 -4.60 0.75 19.56
C ARG A 515 -5.75 -0.21 19.79
N TRP A 516 -6.71 -0.14 18.90
CA TRP A 516 -7.90 -0.98 18.89
C TRP A 516 -7.92 -1.84 17.63
N LYS A 517 -8.24 -3.12 17.77
CA LYS A 517 -8.45 -4.01 16.63
C LYS A 517 -9.61 -4.94 16.89
N ASN A 518 -10.40 -5.21 15.86
CA ASN A 518 -11.38 -6.30 15.92
C ASN A 518 -10.72 -7.65 15.64
N HIS A 519 -11.36 -8.69 16.09
CA HIS A 519 -10.98 -10.08 15.85
C HIS A 519 -12.26 -10.89 15.59
N LYS A 520 -12.32 -11.47 14.40
CA LYS A 520 -13.45 -12.29 13.97
C LYS A 520 -13.26 -13.73 14.41
N ILE A 521 -14.33 -14.32 14.92
CA ILE A 521 -14.39 -15.73 15.29
C ILE A 521 -15.05 -16.46 14.11
N ILE A 522 -14.26 -17.25 13.39
CA ILE A 522 -14.71 -17.95 12.20
C ILE A 522 -15.21 -19.33 12.58
N GLY A 523 -16.53 -19.55 12.43
CA GLY A 523 -17.15 -20.86 12.59
C GLY A 523 -16.72 -21.84 11.50
N SER A 524 -16.91 -23.12 11.74
CA SER A 524 -16.55 -24.17 10.77
C SER A 524 -17.28 -24.02 9.44
N GLU A 525 -18.55 -23.59 9.46
CA GLU A 525 -19.38 -23.39 8.28
C GLU A 525 -18.99 -22.12 7.49
N ASN A 526 -18.48 -21.10 8.18
CA ASN A 526 -18.04 -19.84 7.56
C ASN A 526 -16.57 -19.88 7.11
N SER A 527 -15.85 -20.96 7.42
CA SER A 527 -14.49 -21.18 6.96
C SER A 527 -14.45 -21.53 5.47
N SER A 528 -13.30 -21.28 4.80
CA SER A 528 -13.14 -21.61 3.38
C SER A 528 -13.45 -23.09 3.10
N ILE A 529 -13.01 -23.99 3.96
CA ILE A 529 -13.33 -25.44 3.83
C ILE A 529 -14.83 -25.67 3.93
N GLY A 530 -15.50 -25.06 4.93
CA GLY A 530 -16.94 -25.21 5.11
C GLY A 530 -17.78 -24.71 3.93
N GLN A 531 -17.28 -23.64 3.28
CA GLN A 531 -17.94 -23.01 2.13
C GLN A 531 -17.57 -23.62 0.78
N SER A 532 -16.59 -24.53 0.71
CA SER A 532 -16.10 -25.08 -0.57
C SER A 532 -17.18 -25.85 -1.34
N GLY A 533 -18.10 -26.52 -0.62
CA GLY A 533 -19.17 -27.33 -1.20
C GLY A 533 -18.67 -28.56 -1.99
N LEU A 534 -17.36 -28.80 -2.02
CA LEU A 534 -16.75 -29.91 -2.76
C LEU A 534 -16.25 -30.97 -1.78
N LYS A 535 -16.66 -32.21 -1.99
CA LYS A 535 -16.20 -33.37 -1.21
C LYS A 535 -14.87 -33.87 -1.79
N ILE A 536 -13.80 -33.16 -1.48
CA ILE A 536 -12.42 -33.47 -1.88
C ILE A 536 -11.60 -33.73 -0.63
N ARG A 537 -10.64 -34.65 -0.71
CA ARG A 537 -9.67 -34.90 0.34
C ARG A 537 -8.71 -33.73 0.48
N GLN A 538 -8.78 -33.00 1.62
CA GLN A 538 -7.97 -31.81 1.91
C GLN A 538 -7.03 -32.14 3.07
N ILE A 539 -5.73 -32.14 2.80
CA ILE A 539 -4.66 -32.55 3.72
C ILE A 539 -3.88 -31.31 4.16
N PHE A 540 -3.91 -31.01 5.45
CA PHE A 540 -3.11 -29.95 6.06
C PHE A 540 -1.90 -30.58 6.74
N GLN A 541 -0.70 -30.22 6.29
CA GLN A 541 0.54 -30.81 6.76
C GLN A 541 1.44 -29.73 7.37
N ARG A 542 1.68 -29.88 8.69
CA ARG A 542 2.53 -28.96 9.45
C ARG A 542 4.00 -29.38 9.33
N PHE A 543 4.85 -28.39 9.29
CA PHE A 543 6.30 -28.54 9.56
C PHE A 543 6.67 -27.66 10.75
N ASP A 544 7.68 -28.10 11.49
CA ASP A 544 8.16 -27.38 12.67
C ASP A 544 9.40 -26.54 12.34
N ILE A 545 9.52 -25.40 13.03
CA ILE A 545 10.62 -24.46 12.94
C ILE A 545 11.40 -24.57 14.24
N ILE A 546 12.70 -24.79 14.16
CA ILE A 546 13.57 -24.81 15.34
C ILE A 546 13.74 -23.36 15.82
N GLY A 547 13.42 -23.10 17.10
CA GLY A 547 13.54 -21.76 17.69
C GLY A 547 12.42 -20.76 17.35
N ASN A 548 11.40 -21.13 16.57
CA ASN A 548 10.28 -20.25 16.15
C ASN A 548 10.71 -18.92 15.50
N SER A 549 11.85 -18.91 14.81
CA SER A 549 12.37 -17.73 14.12
C SER A 549 11.56 -17.45 12.86
N ILE A 550 10.97 -16.25 12.79
CA ILE A 550 10.23 -15.77 11.61
C ILE A 550 11.15 -15.62 10.41
N ILE A 551 12.41 -15.25 10.65
CA ILE A 551 13.40 -15.01 9.58
C ILE A 551 13.80 -16.31 8.90
N GLU A 552 13.93 -17.40 9.67
CA GLU A 552 14.35 -18.71 9.16
C GLU A 552 13.18 -19.56 8.61
N GLU A 553 11.95 -19.16 8.86
CA GLU A 553 10.77 -19.92 8.44
C GLU A 553 10.77 -20.25 6.94
N PRO A 554 11.06 -19.31 6.00
CA PRO A 554 11.09 -19.64 4.58
C PRO A 554 12.08 -20.73 4.20
N ASP A 555 13.21 -20.84 4.90
CA ASP A 555 14.22 -21.88 4.66
C ASP A 555 13.76 -23.25 5.15
N TYR A 556 13.13 -23.30 6.34
CA TYR A 556 12.54 -24.54 6.85
C TYR A 556 11.39 -25.02 5.96
N ARG A 557 10.55 -24.13 5.48
CA ARG A 557 9.45 -24.42 4.55
C ARG A 557 9.99 -24.98 3.24
N PHE A 558 10.98 -24.33 2.67
CA PHE A 558 11.61 -24.78 1.43
C PHE A 558 12.29 -26.15 1.59
N LYS A 559 13.02 -26.35 2.69
CA LYS A 559 13.64 -27.65 3.02
C LYS A 559 12.58 -28.75 3.15
N PHE A 560 11.51 -28.48 3.89
CA PHE A 560 10.39 -29.42 4.02
C PHE A 560 9.74 -29.73 2.67
N PHE A 561 9.47 -28.71 1.88
CA PHE A 561 8.87 -28.87 0.54
C PHE A 561 9.74 -29.72 -0.37
N THR A 562 11.03 -29.47 -0.43
CA THR A 562 11.95 -30.20 -1.30
C THR A 562 12.29 -31.61 -0.82
N SER A 563 12.28 -31.87 0.51
CA SER A 563 12.61 -33.17 1.07
C SER A 563 11.40 -34.12 1.23
N VAL A 564 10.20 -33.56 1.41
CA VAL A 564 8.99 -34.36 1.72
C VAL A 564 7.98 -34.32 0.57
N ILE A 565 7.71 -33.12 0.02
CA ILE A 565 6.61 -32.94 -0.94
C ILE A 565 7.07 -33.25 -2.38
N ILE A 566 8.19 -32.68 -2.82
CA ILE A 566 8.70 -32.88 -4.19
C ILE A 566 8.93 -34.37 -4.50
N PRO A 567 9.54 -35.20 -3.63
CA PRO A 567 9.70 -36.64 -3.93
C PRO A 567 8.37 -37.36 -4.15
N GLY A 568 7.31 -36.94 -3.41
CA GLY A 568 5.96 -37.45 -3.64
C GLY A 568 5.40 -37.06 -5.00
N ILE A 569 5.61 -35.79 -5.40
CA ILE A 569 5.20 -35.28 -6.73
C ILE A 569 5.96 -35.98 -7.84
N VAL A 570 7.30 -36.13 -7.71
CA VAL A 570 8.12 -36.85 -8.72
C VAL A 570 7.58 -38.28 -8.92
N LYS A 571 7.25 -38.97 -7.83
CA LYS A 571 6.70 -40.32 -7.90
C LYS A 571 5.33 -40.32 -8.59
N SER A 572 4.43 -39.38 -8.24
CA SER A 572 3.09 -39.36 -8.83
C SER A 572 3.08 -38.91 -10.28
N THR A 573 3.96 -38.01 -10.73
CA THR A 573 4.05 -37.56 -12.13
C THR A 573 4.45 -38.64 -13.13
N GLY A 574 4.91 -39.80 -12.66
CA GLY A 574 5.14 -40.97 -13.51
C GLY A 574 3.82 -41.53 -14.12
N TYR A 575 2.70 -41.35 -13.43
CA TYR A 575 1.39 -41.86 -13.83
C TYR A 575 0.24 -40.84 -13.72
N GLU A 576 0.48 -39.69 -13.07
CA GLU A 576 -0.48 -38.59 -12.90
C GLU A 576 -0.02 -37.33 -13.59
N ASP A 577 -0.98 -36.47 -13.95
CA ASP A 577 -0.79 -35.12 -14.45
C ASP A 577 -1.76 -34.16 -13.77
N GLY A 578 -1.70 -32.89 -14.10
CA GLY A 578 -2.65 -31.90 -13.60
C GLY A 578 -2.39 -31.45 -12.16
N ILE A 579 -1.14 -31.44 -11.70
CA ILE A 579 -0.76 -30.96 -10.36
C ILE A 579 -0.51 -29.46 -10.40
N LEU A 580 -1.30 -28.69 -9.65
CA LEU A 580 -1.11 -27.25 -9.49
C LEU A 580 -0.38 -26.95 -8.17
N ILE A 581 0.75 -26.24 -8.21
CA ILE A 581 1.45 -25.74 -7.03
C ILE A 581 1.17 -24.25 -6.94
N TYR A 582 0.41 -23.86 -5.91
CA TYR A 582 0.06 -22.48 -5.62
C TYR A 582 1.01 -21.86 -4.62
N ILE A 583 1.63 -20.72 -4.99
CA ILE A 583 2.73 -20.12 -4.23
C ILE A 583 2.39 -18.65 -3.97
N PRO A 584 2.14 -18.24 -2.72
CA PRO A 584 1.82 -16.85 -2.38
C PRO A 584 2.93 -15.85 -2.68
N ASP A 585 4.18 -16.17 -2.35
CA ASP A 585 5.30 -15.24 -2.41
C ASP A 585 6.16 -15.45 -3.67
N TYR A 586 6.49 -14.37 -4.38
CA TYR A 586 7.27 -14.44 -5.62
C TYR A 586 8.72 -14.93 -5.40
N THR A 587 9.33 -14.58 -4.28
CA THR A 587 10.68 -15.06 -3.92
C THR A 587 10.71 -16.57 -3.75
N ASP A 588 9.71 -17.14 -3.08
CA ASP A 588 9.53 -18.59 -2.96
C ASP A 588 9.26 -19.24 -4.31
N PHE A 589 8.46 -18.59 -5.17
CA PHE A 589 8.21 -19.07 -6.53
C PHE A 589 9.48 -19.19 -7.33
N ILE A 590 10.35 -18.18 -7.35
CA ILE A 590 11.64 -18.23 -8.06
C ILE A 590 12.52 -19.37 -7.50
N ARG A 591 12.58 -19.52 -6.19
CA ARG A 591 13.37 -20.55 -5.50
C ARG A 591 12.90 -21.95 -5.88
N ILE A 592 11.59 -22.19 -5.85
CA ILE A 592 10.98 -23.47 -6.23
C ILE A 592 11.17 -23.76 -7.72
N ARG A 593 10.94 -22.77 -8.59
CA ARG A 593 11.14 -22.90 -10.03
C ARG A 593 12.57 -23.33 -10.37
N ASN A 594 13.57 -22.65 -9.79
CA ASN A 594 14.96 -22.96 -10.03
C ASN A 594 15.31 -24.37 -9.52
N TYR A 595 14.85 -24.74 -8.32
CA TYR A 595 15.05 -26.09 -7.79
C TYR A 595 14.44 -27.17 -8.69
N MET A 596 13.20 -26.96 -9.13
CA MET A 596 12.55 -27.93 -10.03
C MET A 596 13.29 -28.08 -11.35
N LYS A 597 13.79 -26.99 -11.92
CA LYS A 597 14.56 -26.99 -13.16
C LYS A 597 15.92 -27.74 -13.03
N GLU A 598 16.59 -27.59 -11.90
CA GLU A 598 17.95 -28.11 -11.69
C GLU A 598 17.97 -29.50 -11.08
N LYS A 599 17.01 -29.81 -10.22
CA LYS A 599 17.04 -31.00 -9.35
C LYS A 599 15.97 -32.04 -9.67
N THR A 600 15.07 -31.74 -10.62
CA THR A 600 14.02 -32.71 -11.01
C THR A 600 13.93 -32.89 -12.51
N THR A 601 13.34 -34.00 -12.95
CA THR A 601 13.04 -34.31 -14.36
C THR A 601 11.58 -34.05 -14.71
N ILE A 602 10.84 -33.38 -13.82
CA ILE A 602 9.40 -33.12 -14.02
C ILE A 602 9.23 -32.11 -15.15
N LEU A 603 8.34 -32.43 -16.09
CA LEU A 603 7.88 -31.45 -17.07
C LEU A 603 6.88 -30.50 -16.42
N PHE A 604 7.31 -29.31 -16.11
CA PHE A 604 6.48 -28.29 -15.47
C PHE A 604 6.39 -27.01 -16.30
N GLY A 605 5.28 -26.29 -16.14
CA GLY A 605 5.09 -24.91 -16.60
C GLY A 605 5.06 -23.96 -15.41
N ASP A 606 5.41 -22.72 -15.67
CA ASP A 606 5.36 -21.65 -14.67
C ASP A 606 4.60 -20.44 -15.22
N ILE A 607 3.72 -19.89 -14.40
CA ILE A 607 2.96 -18.68 -14.68
C ILE A 607 2.97 -17.77 -13.46
N ASN A 608 3.34 -16.52 -13.71
CA ASN A 608 3.48 -15.48 -12.68
C ASN A 608 3.14 -14.09 -13.27
N GLU A 609 3.09 -13.08 -12.45
CA GLU A 609 2.74 -11.70 -12.81
C GLU A 609 3.66 -11.06 -13.84
N TYR A 610 4.89 -11.54 -13.98
CA TYR A 610 5.87 -11.05 -14.96
C TYR A 610 5.92 -11.86 -16.26
N SER A 611 5.11 -12.93 -16.34
CA SER A 611 5.06 -13.77 -17.54
C SER A 611 4.38 -13.03 -18.68
N SER A 612 4.96 -13.10 -19.89
CA SER A 612 4.33 -12.54 -21.09
C SER A 612 3.02 -13.25 -21.41
N GLN A 613 2.07 -12.58 -22.04
CA GLN A 613 0.77 -13.15 -22.41
C GLN A 613 0.92 -14.42 -23.27
N ARG A 614 1.92 -14.43 -24.16
CA ARG A 614 2.25 -15.62 -24.98
C ARG A 614 2.66 -16.82 -24.13
N GLN A 615 3.52 -16.59 -23.11
CA GLN A 615 3.97 -17.62 -22.19
C GLN A 615 2.81 -18.13 -21.31
N LEU A 616 1.98 -17.21 -20.80
CA LEU A 616 0.78 -17.55 -20.03
C LEU A 616 -0.16 -18.46 -20.80
N ASN A 617 -0.45 -18.11 -22.05
CA ASN A 617 -1.36 -18.88 -22.90
C ASN A 617 -0.75 -20.24 -23.28
N ALA A 618 0.54 -20.28 -23.65
CA ALA A 618 1.24 -21.51 -24.01
C ALA A 618 1.29 -22.50 -22.84
N ASN A 619 1.74 -22.08 -21.66
CA ASN A 619 1.85 -22.95 -20.49
C ASN A 619 0.49 -23.48 -20.03
N ARG A 620 -0.56 -22.63 -20.02
CA ARG A 620 -1.92 -23.05 -19.68
C ARG A 620 -2.46 -24.09 -20.65
N SER A 621 -2.23 -23.92 -21.96
CA SER A 621 -2.65 -24.87 -23.00
C SER A 621 -1.92 -26.21 -22.87
N LEU A 622 -0.59 -26.18 -22.71
CA LEU A 622 0.23 -27.40 -22.56
C LEU A 622 -0.14 -28.17 -21.27
N PHE A 623 -0.44 -27.44 -20.20
CA PHE A 623 -0.90 -28.05 -18.94
C PHE A 623 -2.28 -28.69 -19.08
N GLN A 624 -3.22 -28.02 -19.73
CA GLN A 624 -4.55 -28.59 -20.01
C GLN A 624 -4.47 -29.87 -20.85
N GLN A 625 -3.49 -29.95 -21.78
CA GLN A 625 -3.26 -31.13 -22.64
C GLN A 625 -2.51 -32.27 -21.91
N GLY A 626 -2.11 -32.08 -20.63
CA GLY A 626 -1.31 -33.06 -19.89
C GLY A 626 0.16 -33.19 -20.32
N ARG A 627 0.62 -32.32 -21.26
CA ARG A 627 2.04 -32.27 -21.68
C ARG A 627 2.95 -31.73 -20.59
N LEU A 628 2.45 -30.76 -19.79
CA LEU A 628 3.08 -30.34 -18.54
C LEU A 628 2.36 -31.01 -17.39
N LYS A 629 3.10 -31.72 -16.56
CA LYS A 629 2.57 -32.49 -15.43
C LYS A 629 2.26 -31.63 -14.23
N VAL A 630 3.05 -30.57 -14.05
CA VAL A 630 2.97 -29.65 -12.94
C VAL A 630 2.88 -28.22 -13.46
N MET A 631 2.07 -27.38 -12.78
CA MET A 631 1.98 -25.95 -13.02
C MET A 631 2.33 -25.19 -11.74
N LEU A 632 3.32 -24.29 -11.81
CA LEU A 632 3.59 -23.32 -10.76
C LEU A 632 2.76 -22.05 -10.99
N TYR A 633 2.04 -21.59 -9.98
CA TYR A 633 1.11 -20.47 -10.08
C TYR A 633 1.23 -19.54 -8.89
N THR A 634 1.48 -18.25 -9.15
CA THR A 634 1.63 -17.24 -8.10
C THR A 634 0.29 -16.65 -7.66
N GLU A 635 0.19 -16.31 -6.37
CA GLU A 635 -1.00 -15.66 -5.80
C GLU A 635 -1.22 -14.26 -6.37
N ARG A 636 -0.13 -13.51 -6.64
CA ARG A 636 -0.22 -12.17 -7.21
C ARG A 636 -0.80 -12.18 -8.63
N LEU A 637 -0.39 -13.13 -9.47
CA LEU A 637 -1.02 -13.33 -10.78
C LEU A 637 -2.50 -13.70 -10.62
N HIS A 638 -2.83 -14.56 -9.64
CA HIS A 638 -4.23 -14.89 -9.35
C HIS A 638 -5.01 -13.65 -8.95
N HIS A 639 -4.46 -12.78 -8.11
CA HIS A 639 -5.09 -11.51 -7.73
C HIS A 639 -5.43 -10.64 -8.94
N TYR A 640 -4.47 -10.39 -9.83
CA TYR A 640 -4.64 -9.46 -10.95
C TYR A 640 -5.42 -10.02 -12.15
N ARG A 641 -5.43 -11.36 -12.35
CA ARG A 641 -6.00 -11.95 -13.57
C ARG A 641 -7.14 -12.91 -13.31
N ARG A 642 -7.22 -13.53 -12.12
CA ARG A 642 -8.22 -14.59 -11.82
C ARG A 642 -8.36 -15.59 -12.95
N TYR A 643 -7.21 -16.08 -13.51
CA TYR A 643 -7.26 -17.10 -14.55
C TYR A 643 -7.88 -18.38 -14.01
N GLU A 644 -8.78 -18.95 -14.79
CA GLU A 644 -9.24 -20.31 -14.59
C GLU A 644 -8.20 -21.27 -15.19
N ILE A 645 -7.58 -22.09 -14.35
CA ILE A 645 -6.61 -23.08 -14.80
C ILE A 645 -7.32 -24.39 -15.06
N LYS A 646 -7.41 -24.77 -16.35
CA LYS A 646 -8.04 -26.03 -16.78
C LYS A 646 -7.05 -27.18 -16.63
N GLY A 647 -7.57 -28.41 -16.43
CA GLY A 647 -6.74 -29.60 -16.31
C GLY A 647 -6.20 -29.89 -14.92
N VAL A 648 -6.59 -29.12 -13.91
CA VAL A 648 -6.16 -29.31 -12.51
C VAL A 648 -6.86 -30.54 -11.92
N LYS A 649 -6.08 -31.51 -11.44
CA LYS A 649 -6.55 -32.73 -10.77
C LYS A 649 -6.16 -32.77 -9.29
N SER A 650 -5.01 -32.21 -8.95
CA SER A 650 -4.53 -32.08 -7.56
C SER A 650 -3.90 -30.72 -7.33
N ILE A 651 -3.98 -30.20 -6.09
CA ILE A 651 -3.44 -28.90 -5.70
C ILE A 651 -2.50 -29.07 -4.52
N VAL A 652 -1.38 -28.36 -4.58
CA VAL A 652 -0.46 -28.18 -3.47
C VAL A 652 -0.36 -26.69 -3.17
N PHE A 653 -0.90 -26.25 -2.03
CA PHE A 653 -0.61 -24.92 -1.51
C PHE A 653 0.72 -24.98 -0.77
N TYR A 654 1.73 -24.30 -1.31
CA TYR A 654 3.05 -24.18 -0.68
C TYR A 654 2.98 -23.48 0.67
N LYS A 655 2.04 -22.54 0.79
CA LYS A 655 1.67 -21.82 2.00
C LYS A 655 0.17 -21.53 1.93
N PRO A 656 -0.55 -21.43 3.06
CA PRO A 656 -1.93 -20.98 3.04
C PRO A 656 -2.04 -19.63 2.32
N PRO A 657 -3.02 -19.43 1.41
CA PRO A 657 -3.23 -18.15 0.75
C PRO A 657 -3.39 -17.00 1.74
N ASN A 658 -2.84 -15.82 1.42
CA ASN A 658 -3.05 -14.62 2.23
C ASN A 658 -4.50 -14.17 2.17
N ASN A 659 -5.11 -14.21 0.97
CA ASN A 659 -6.54 -14.00 0.81
C ASN A 659 -7.31 -15.33 0.93
N PRO A 660 -8.18 -15.47 1.93
CA PRO A 660 -8.93 -16.72 2.18
C PRO A 660 -9.88 -17.10 1.02
N GLU A 661 -10.36 -16.14 0.24
CA GLU A 661 -11.23 -16.41 -0.91
C GLU A 661 -10.50 -17.21 -1.99
N PHE A 662 -9.17 -17.01 -2.14
CA PHE A 662 -8.37 -17.69 -3.14
C PHE A 662 -8.24 -19.18 -2.91
N TYR A 663 -8.31 -19.61 -1.64
CA TYR A 663 -8.34 -21.04 -1.33
C TYR A 663 -9.50 -21.73 -2.06
N ASN A 664 -10.71 -21.19 -1.91
CA ASN A 664 -11.90 -21.75 -2.55
C ASN A 664 -11.90 -21.58 -4.06
N GLU A 665 -11.44 -20.42 -4.57
CA GLU A 665 -11.36 -20.18 -6.02
C GLU A 665 -10.44 -21.18 -6.71
N VAL A 666 -9.28 -21.47 -6.09
CA VAL A 666 -8.31 -22.43 -6.66
C VAL A 666 -8.80 -23.88 -6.51
N VAL A 667 -9.38 -24.24 -5.37
CA VAL A 667 -9.96 -25.58 -5.17
C VAL A 667 -11.09 -25.87 -6.16
N ARG A 668 -11.87 -24.87 -6.55
CA ARG A 668 -12.92 -24.99 -7.58
C ARG A 668 -12.39 -25.38 -8.96
N PHE A 669 -11.11 -25.21 -9.27
CA PHE A 669 -10.54 -25.70 -10.52
C PHE A 669 -10.66 -27.21 -10.67
N ILE A 670 -10.45 -27.98 -9.55
CA ILE A 670 -10.68 -29.43 -9.52
C ILE A 670 -12.15 -29.72 -9.76
N GLY A 671 -13.06 -29.03 -9.06
CA GLY A 671 -14.50 -29.23 -9.19
C GLY A 671 -15.01 -29.03 -10.62
N LYS A 672 -14.52 -27.99 -11.31
CA LYS A 672 -14.84 -27.74 -12.73
C LYS A 672 -14.29 -28.82 -13.65
N ASN A 673 -13.06 -29.29 -13.39
CA ASN A 673 -12.44 -30.34 -14.16
C ASN A 673 -13.18 -31.69 -13.97
N ALA A 674 -13.64 -31.97 -12.76
CA ALA A 674 -14.47 -33.13 -12.47
C ALA A 674 -15.87 -33.04 -13.12
N PHE A 675 -16.49 -31.87 -13.15
CA PHE A 675 -17.75 -31.63 -13.84
C PHE A 675 -17.65 -31.91 -15.34
N LEU A 676 -16.48 -31.64 -15.95
CA LEU A 676 -16.19 -31.94 -17.34
C LEU A 676 -15.82 -33.43 -17.58
N GLY A 677 -15.84 -34.27 -16.55
CA GLY A 677 -15.51 -35.68 -16.67
C GLY A 677 -14.02 -36.02 -16.81
N ASN A 678 -13.14 -35.04 -16.62
CA ASN A 678 -11.69 -35.22 -16.80
C ASN A 678 -10.96 -35.72 -15.54
N THR A 679 -11.61 -35.73 -14.40
CA THR A 679 -11.05 -36.24 -13.13
C THR A 679 -12.16 -36.71 -12.18
N ASP A 680 -11.80 -37.59 -11.23
CA ASP A 680 -12.69 -38.05 -10.15
C ASP A 680 -12.31 -37.30 -8.86
N LEU A 681 -13.30 -36.71 -8.18
CA LEU A 681 -13.12 -36.02 -6.91
C LEU A 681 -12.59 -36.97 -5.79
N ASN A 682 -12.86 -38.27 -5.88
CA ASN A 682 -12.41 -39.24 -4.89
C ASN A 682 -10.90 -39.51 -4.91
N ILE A 683 -10.27 -39.35 -6.07
CA ILE A 683 -8.82 -39.48 -6.23
C ILE A 683 -8.08 -38.13 -6.15
N SER A 684 -8.82 -37.06 -6.33
CA SER A 684 -8.28 -35.71 -6.29
C SER A 684 -7.88 -35.32 -4.87
N THR A 685 -6.77 -34.61 -4.73
CA THR A 685 -6.25 -34.17 -3.43
C THR A 685 -5.89 -32.70 -3.42
N VAL A 686 -6.16 -32.07 -2.29
CA VAL A 686 -5.66 -30.72 -1.96
C VAL A 686 -4.74 -30.86 -0.77
N ARG A 687 -3.49 -30.42 -0.91
CA ARG A 687 -2.52 -30.40 0.18
C ARG A 687 -2.13 -28.98 0.51
N CYS A 688 -2.19 -28.60 1.77
CA CYS A 688 -1.74 -27.31 2.25
C CYS A 688 -0.61 -27.50 3.28
N ILE A 689 0.54 -26.88 3.01
CA ILE A 689 1.71 -26.90 3.90
C ILE A 689 1.64 -25.66 4.77
N TYR A 690 1.82 -25.83 6.07
CA TYR A 690 1.76 -24.72 7.01
C TYR A 690 2.73 -24.87 8.18
N SER A 691 3.09 -23.75 8.77
CA SER A 691 3.80 -23.65 10.04
C SER A 691 2.91 -23.03 11.13
N LYS A 692 3.38 -23.01 12.37
CA LYS A 692 2.68 -22.29 13.46
C LYS A 692 2.52 -20.79 13.19
N LEU A 693 3.41 -20.22 12.35
CA LEU A 693 3.38 -18.81 12.00
C LEU A 693 2.29 -18.43 10.98
N ASP A 694 1.69 -19.41 10.30
CA ASP A 694 0.60 -19.19 9.34
C ASP A 694 -0.78 -19.13 10.02
N GLY A 695 -0.84 -19.03 11.35
CA GLY A 695 -2.09 -19.11 12.13
C GLY A 695 -3.20 -18.21 11.64
N LEU A 696 -2.90 -16.96 11.23
CA LEU A 696 -3.89 -15.99 10.73
C LEU A 696 -4.57 -16.44 9.43
N SER A 697 -3.78 -16.87 8.45
CA SER A 697 -4.32 -17.38 7.18
C SER A 697 -5.05 -18.72 7.37
N LEU A 698 -4.48 -19.59 8.22
CA LEU A 698 -5.05 -20.88 8.52
C LEU A 698 -6.41 -20.77 9.20
N GLU A 699 -6.57 -19.82 10.13
CA GLU A 699 -7.80 -19.57 10.85
C GLU A 699 -9.00 -19.31 9.92
N ARG A 700 -8.79 -18.56 8.85
CA ARG A 700 -9.84 -18.27 7.87
C ARG A 700 -10.17 -19.45 6.98
N ILE A 701 -9.20 -20.33 6.77
CA ILE A 701 -9.37 -21.50 5.90
C ILE A 701 -10.08 -22.63 6.64
N VAL A 702 -9.69 -22.93 7.88
CA VAL A 702 -10.22 -24.09 8.64
C VAL A 702 -11.19 -23.72 9.75
N GLY A 703 -11.26 -22.45 10.15
CA GLY A 703 -12.03 -21.93 11.29
C GLY A 703 -11.19 -21.77 12.55
N THR A 704 -11.58 -20.82 13.43
CA THR A 704 -10.81 -20.39 14.61
C THR A 704 -10.45 -21.56 15.54
N LYS A 705 -11.45 -22.38 15.91
CA LYS A 705 -11.23 -23.50 16.83
C LYS A 705 -10.31 -24.57 16.24
N ARG A 706 -10.47 -24.89 14.94
CA ARG A 706 -9.63 -25.88 14.25
C ARG A 706 -8.22 -25.39 14.06
N ALA A 707 -8.00 -24.12 13.70
CA ALA A 707 -6.68 -23.54 13.53
C ALA A 707 -5.84 -23.62 14.81
N ALA A 708 -6.45 -23.37 15.97
CA ALA A 708 -5.78 -23.52 17.26
C ALA A 708 -5.29 -24.98 17.49
N VAL A 709 -6.12 -25.96 17.14
CA VAL A 709 -5.74 -27.37 17.24
C VAL A 709 -4.60 -27.73 16.28
N LEU A 710 -4.73 -27.32 15.01
CA LEU A 710 -3.69 -27.59 13.98
C LEU A 710 -2.33 -27.01 14.38
N SER A 711 -2.32 -25.82 14.98
CA SER A 711 -1.09 -25.12 15.35
C SER A 711 -0.40 -25.69 16.60
N HIS A 712 -1.14 -26.25 17.57
CA HIS A 712 -0.60 -26.61 18.90
C HIS A 712 -0.58 -28.10 19.20
N ALA A 713 -1.37 -28.93 18.51
CA ALA A 713 -1.39 -30.37 18.76
C ALA A 713 -0.12 -31.06 18.27
N GLN A 714 0.17 -32.24 18.82
CA GLN A 714 1.34 -33.06 18.43
C GLN A 714 1.24 -33.62 17.01
N LYS A 715 -0.01 -33.86 16.54
CA LYS A 715 -0.25 -34.42 15.21
C LYS A 715 0.15 -33.38 14.14
N GLU A 716 0.91 -33.80 13.14
CA GLU A 716 1.38 -32.94 12.07
C GLU A 716 0.48 -32.92 10.83
N ILE A 717 -0.33 -33.97 10.63
CA ILE A 717 -1.16 -34.14 9.44
C ILE A 717 -2.65 -34.22 9.87
N TYR A 718 -3.44 -33.34 9.28
CA TYR A 718 -4.89 -33.32 9.44
C TYR A 718 -5.57 -33.45 8.09
N GLU A 719 -6.67 -34.16 8.07
CA GLU A 719 -7.46 -34.41 6.86
C GLU A 719 -8.91 -33.95 7.07
N PHE A 720 -9.40 -33.22 6.08
CA PHE A 720 -10.80 -32.80 5.96
C PHE A 720 -11.37 -33.36 4.65
N LYS A 721 -12.65 -33.73 4.67
CA LYS A 721 -13.36 -34.29 3.51
C LYS A 721 -14.72 -33.66 3.34
#